data_5c516d5f15b14b9f38c3dee533bcdc52
#
_entry.id   5c516d5f15b14b9f38c3dee533bcdc52
#
_cell.length_a   1.000
_cell.length_b   1.000
_cell.length_c   1.000
_cell.angle_alpha   90.00
_cell.angle_beta   90.00
_cell.angle_gamma   90.00
#
_symmetry.space_group_name_H-M   'P 1'
#
loop_
_entity.id
_entity.type
_entity.pdbx_description
1 polymer ?
#
loop_
_entity_poly.entity_id
_entity_poly.type
_entity_poly.pdbx_seq_one_letter_code
_entity_poly.pdbx_strand_id
1 'polypeptide(L)'
;MSRIVWSSVVALALGLVGVGVAVGFFPLEGTSPTGPDNLLRTLSPFNSYGHVYDPANIEAMRPRVMGTHGVVSTGHYRATMAGMDVLRQGGNAFDAGVTAAMALKVTKMDYAGWTGVAPLILYSAAERRVLTRVGAGKTPAAATLEYFQEHGKNPVNTALIPADVDVWLAALERFGTISFAEAAAPALELAEDGYHLYKMQKWMMDDQTEAILRFEYNTEFWFQHGLGEQRVGDLMRNRDLGRLIRYMISAEEEALASGGSRSEGIRAARDAFYKGEPARDVAAFFQELGGLVTYDDLASYEAEWMDPVQTTYMGYDVYAGDGWSQGPRMVLMLNMLASFDLTSLGYNTPEYIHLISQVIDLAMSDSHRYIGDPDFVDIPVELYSGEYARTRVGLIDPERAFQDMPPWGDPVDMSAVARDSPSSFTGGRSGSTTEGDREAPADNPIFDTSSLNVMDGEGNLFSMTESDGHMTTPLIPGWGFGLGGRMGQFNLDPALANVMAPNKRPRNTNSPVLVMKDGEPFMGLSTPGADQQLQAILQVFLNVVVWGMSPEQALDQPRFGSYNFPTTGNAVNDGPALLLLEDRIPEETVAALRGLGHDAQWWGLWNLRTGAVTLAYRDPETGVMIAAGDVRRETASLGF
;
A
#
# COMPACT_ATOMS: atom_id res chain seq x y z
N MET A 1 53.17 31.30 30.16
CA MET A 1 53.94 31.04 28.91
C MET A 1 53.13 30.15 27.92
N SER A 2 51.89 30.44 27.64
CA SER A 2 51.09 29.61 26.69
C SER A 2 50.16 30.41 25.75
N ARG A 3 50.40 31.72 25.59
CA ARG A 3 49.59 32.59 24.68
C ARG A 3 50.32 33.13 23.46
N ILE A 4 51.59 32.77 23.25
CA ILE A 4 52.42 33.38 22.15
C ILE A 4 52.62 32.41 20.98
N VAL A 5 52.33 31.11 21.13
CA VAL A 5 52.60 30.12 20.06
C VAL A 5 51.46 30.01 19.06
N TRP A 6 50.23 30.44 19.39
CA TRP A 6 49.08 30.33 18.48
C TRP A 6 48.91 31.47 17.48
N SER A 7 49.45 32.65 17.80
CA SER A 7 49.37 33.79 16.89
C SER A 7 50.30 33.68 15.67
N SER A 8 51.41 32.91 15.80
CA SER A 8 52.37 32.78 14.70
C SER A 8 51.97 31.70 13.67
N VAL A 9 51.23 30.69 14.07
CA VAL A 9 50.76 29.64 13.16
C VAL A 9 49.54 30.12 12.34
N VAL A 10 48.68 30.94 12.95
CA VAL A 10 47.51 31.54 12.26
C VAL A 10 47.96 32.61 11.25
N ALA A 11 49.02 33.35 11.54
CA ALA A 11 49.57 34.36 10.59
C ALA A 11 50.24 33.70 9.37
N LEU A 12 50.84 32.50 9.53
CA LEU A 12 51.47 31.80 8.40
C LEU A 12 50.43 31.10 7.51
N ALA A 13 49.30 30.61 8.08
CA ALA A 13 48.19 30.04 7.32
C ALA A 13 47.41 31.10 6.53
N LEU A 14 47.25 32.30 7.09
CA LEU A 14 46.59 33.42 6.42
C LEU A 14 47.46 34.05 5.33
N GLY A 15 48.81 33.97 5.43
CA GLY A 15 49.75 34.48 4.41
C GLY A 15 49.79 33.62 3.14
N LEU A 16 49.50 32.31 3.24
CA LEU A 16 49.41 31.41 2.08
C LEU A 16 48.04 31.43 1.40
N VAL A 17 47.00 31.77 2.14
CA VAL A 17 45.62 31.92 1.61
C VAL A 17 45.44 33.32 0.99
N GLY A 18 46.21 34.31 1.42
CA GLY A 18 46.07 35.71 0.98
C GLY A 18 46.44 35.97 -0.49
N VAL A 19 47.16 35.05 -1.18
CA VAL A 19 47.49 35.21 -2.61
C VAL A 19 46.40 34.63 -3.52
N GLY A 20 45.50 33.78 -2.96
CA GLY A 20 44.37 33.17 -3.69
C GLY A 20 43.02 33.89 -3.53
N VAL A 21 42.88 34.80 -2.55
CA VAL A 21 41.57 35.40 -2.18
C VAL A 21 41.43 36.86 -2.66
N ALA A 22 42.45 37.44 -3.27
CA ALA A 22 42.38 38.86 -3.76
C ALA A 22 41.47 39.06 -4.99
N VAL A 23 40.72 38.02 -5.44
CA VAL A 23 39.82 38.10 -6.61
C VAL A 23 38.32 38.05 -6.26
N GLY A 24 37.95 38.03 -4.98
CA GLY A 24 36.58 37.62 -4.64
C GLY A 24 35.73 38.48 -3.71
N PHE A 25 36.10 39.71 -3.37
CA PHE A 25 35.23 40.58 -2.55
C PHE A 25 34.87 41.87 -3.32
N PHE A 26 33.81 41.75 -4.16
CA PHE A 26 33.01 42.90 -4.55
C PHE A 26 31.63 42.78 -3.95
N PRO A 27 31.05 43.84 -3.39
CA PRO A 27 29.70 43.83 -2.89
C PRO A 27 28.72 43.70 -4.06
N LEU A 28 27.82 42.69 -3.98
CA LEU A 28 26.79 42.45 -4.97
C LEU A 28 25.57 43.34 -4.68
N GLU A 29 25.47 44.45 -5.35
CA GLU A 29 24.21 45.14 -5.58
C GLU A 29 23.71 44.73 -6.97
N GLY A 30 22.55 44.08 -6.99
CA GLY A 30 21.55 43.95 -8.01
C GLY A 30 22.00 43.87 -9.48
N THR A 31 22.36 42.68 -9.99
CA THR A 31 22.50 42.46 -11.42
C THR A 31 21.72 41.19 -11.88
N SER A 32 21.08 41.34 -13.02
CA SER A 32 20.34 40.36 -13.78
C SER A 32 21.13 39.04 -14.05
N PRO A 33 20.49 37.87 -14.20
CA PRO A 33 21.16 36.55 -14.25
C PRO A 33 21.99 36.24 -15.49
N THR A 34 22.33 37.19 -16.36
CA THR A 34 22.95 36.94 -17.67
C THR A 34 24.35 37.54 -17.89
N GLY A 35 25.09 37.89 -16.83
CA GLY A 35 26.46 38.45 -16.95
C GLY A 35 27.59 37.43 -16.76
N PRO A 36 28.86 37.77 -17.04
CA PRO A 36 30.05 36.89 -16.88
C PRO A 36 30.23 36.34 -15.47
N ASP A 37 29.58 36.94 -14.46
CA ASP A 37 29.56 36.45 -13.07
C ASP A 37 28.85 35.10 -12.92
N ASN A 38 27.97 34.77 -13.84
CA ASN A 38 27.27 33.47 -13.86
C ASN A 38 28.23 32.33 -14.23
N LEU A 39 29.24 32.61 -15.07
CA LEU A 39 30.22 31.60 -15.47
C LEU A 39 31.15 31.22 -14.30
N LEU A 40 31.55 32.20 -13.48
CA LEU A 40 32.37 31.97 -12.29
C LEU A 40 31.61 31.23 -11.17
N ARG A 41 30.32 31.50 -11.04
CA ARG A 41 29.43 30.72 -10.13
C ARG A 41 29.30 29.27 -10.57
N THR A 42 29.18 29.04 -11.88
CA THR A 42 29.04 27.68 -12.44
C THR A 42 30.33 26.87 -12.33
N LEU A 43 31.49 27.54 -12.27
CA LEU A 43 32.81 26.89 -12.19
C LEU A 43 33.35 26.76 -10.75
N SER A 44 32.68 27.34 -9.75
CA SER A 44 33.13 27.23 -8.36
C SER A 44 32.53 25.95 -7.72
N PRO A 45 33.38 25.02 -7.24
CA PRO A 45 32.89 23.82 -6.56
C PRO A 45 32.07 24.12 -5.29
N PHE A 46 32.21 25.32 -4.72
CA PHE A 46 31.43 25.75 -3.55
C PHE A 46 30.04 26.29 -3.91
N ASN A 47 29.79 26.72 -5.15
CA ASN A 47 28.48 27.19 -5.57
C ASN A 47 27.50 26.04 -5.82
N SER A 48 27.98 24.82 -6.10
CA SER A 48 27.11 23.65 -6.21
C SER A 48 26.48 23.26 -4.88
N TYR A 49 27.14 23.51 -3.77
CA TYR A 49 26.58 23.22 -2.44
C TYR A 49 25.52 24.24 -1.99
N GLY A 50 25.67 25.52 -2.38
CA GLY A 50 24.68 26.54 -2.05
C GLY A 50 23.33 26.31 -2.72
N HIS A 51 23.33 25.77 -3.93
CA HIS A 51 22.09 25.43 -4.64
C HIS A 51 21.42 24.14 -4.15
N VAL A 52 22.21 23.17 -3.67
CA VAL A 52 21.69 21.88 -3.17
C VAL A 52 20.94 22.05 -1.84
N TYR A 53 21.31 23.06 -1.06
CA TYR A 53 20.70 23.32 0.25
C TYR A 53 19.77 24.53 0.28
N ASP A 54 19.49 25.15 -0.86
CA ASP A 54 18.44 26.16 -0.97
C ASP A 54 17.07 25.47 -0.92
N PRO A 55 16.24 25.73 0.10
CA PRO A 55 14.90 25.13 0.19
C PRO A 55 14.04 25.36 -1.05
N ALA A 56 14.29 26.45 -1.81
CA ALA A 56 13.61 26.71 -3.08
C ALA A 56 14.02 25.74 -4.21
N ASN A 57 15.12 25.01 -4.06
CA ASN A 57 15.64 24.06 -5.04
C ASN A 57 15.54 22.60 -4.56
N ILE A 58 14.88 22.34 -3.44
CA ILE A 58 14.57 20.97 -3.00
C ILE A 58 13.43 20.45 -3.88
N GLU A 59 13.75 19.54 -4.77
CA GLU A 59 12.76 18.94 -5.68
C GLU A 59 11.87 17.91 -4.98
N ALA A 60 12.40 17.21 -3.94
CA ALA A 60 11.68 16.19 -3.18
C ALA A 60 12.17 16.14 -1.73
N MET A 61 11.31 15.69 -0.81
CA MET A 61 11.60 15.57 0.63
C MET A 61 12.67 14.52 0.96
N ARG A 62 12.86 13.53 0.07
CA ARG A 62 13.87 12.48 0.19
C ARG A 62 14.80 12.49 -1.02
N PRO A 63 16.09 12.22 -0.82
CA PRO A 63 17.02 12.06 -1.94
C PRO A 63 16.64 10.85 -2.78
N ARG A 64 16.92 10.93 -4.08
CA ARG A 64 16.72 9.85 -5.04
C ARG A 64 17.57 8.65 -4.68
N VAL A 65 16.93 7.47 -4.58
CA VAL A 65 17.61 6.19 -4.38
C VAL A 65 17.67 5.45 -5.71
N MET A 66 18.88 5.21 -6.19
CA MET A 66 19.13 4.56 -7.48
C MET A 66 19.86 3.23 -7.28
N GLY A 67 19.64 2.27 -8.18
CA GLY A 67 20.36 1.01 -8.23
C GLY A 67 20.68 0.60 -9.67
N THR A 68 21.81 -0.09 -9.84
CA THR A 68 22.23 -0.71 -11.11
C THR A 68 21.93 -2.21 -11.14
N HIS A 69 21.88 -2.85 -9.96
CA HIS A 69 21.62 -4.28 -9.80
C HIS A 69 20.28 -4.59 -9.17
N GLY A 70 19.74 -3.64 -8.39
CA GLY A 70 18.42 -3.81 -7.81
C GLY A 70 18.01 -2.67 -6.89
N VAL A 71 16.70 -2.58 -6.64
CA VAL A 71 16.08 -1.61 -5.75
C VAL A 71 14.99 -2.27 -4.92
N VAL A 72 14.85 -1.81 -3.67
CA VAL A 72 13.84 -2.26 -2.72
C VAL A 72 13.19 -1.04 -2.05
N SER A 73 11.86 -0.97 -2.01
CA SER A 73 11.10 0.02 -1.23
C SER A 73 10.03 -0.68 -0.41
N THR A 74 10.00 -0.47 0.91
CA THR A 74 9.01 -1.10 1.79
C THR A 74 8.50 -0.12 2.85
N GLY A 75 7.44 -0.53 3.57
CA GLY A 75 6.86 0.21 4.68
C GLY A 75 7.72 0.25 5.97
N HIS A 76 8.88 -0.40 6.01
CA HIS A 76 9.77 -0.38 7.19
C HIS A 76 11.23 -0.66 6.81
N TYR A 77 12.17 0.13 7.37
CA TYR A 77 13.58 0.07 7.00
C TYR A 77 14.24 -1.30 7.22
N ARG A 78 13.84 -2.08 8.26
CA ARG A 78 14.38 -3.43 8.51
C ARG A 78 13.97 -4.41 7.41
N ALA A 79 12.74 -4.31 6.91
CA ALA A 79 12.27 -5.11 5.79
C ALA A 79 12.99 -4.73 4.49
N THR A 80 13.20 -3.42 4.26
CA THR A 80 14.00 -2.93 3.11
C THR A 80 15.42 -3.48 3.16
N MET A 81 16.07 -3.46 4.34
CA MET A 81 17.40 -4.04 4.51
C MET A 81 17.43 -5.54 4.23
N ALA A 82 16.46 -6.30 4.77
CA ALA A 82 16.36 -7.74 4.56
C ALA A 82 16.26 -8.10 3.07
N GLY A 83 15.38 -7.43 2.31
CA GLY A 83 15.28 -7.64 0.87
C GLY A 83 16.53 -7.22 0.11
N MET A 84 17.15 -6.10 0.49
CA MET A 84 18.38 -5.61 -0.13
C MET A 84 19.57 -6.56 0.09
N ASP A 85 19.68 -7.13 1.28
CA ASP A 85 20.76 -8.09 1.57
C ASP A 85 20.63 -9.37 0.73
N VAL A 86 19.40 -9.84 0.47
CA VAL A 86 19.16 -10.96 -0.43
C VAL A 86 19.58 -10.62 -1.87
N LEU A 87 19.21 -9.45 -2.40
CA LEU A 87 19.67 -9.03 -3.73
C LEU A 87 21.19 -8.95 -3.81
N ARG A 88 21.86 -8.40 -2.80
CA ARG A 88 23.33 -8.29 -2.74
C ARG A 88 24.04 -9.65 -2.65
N GLN A 89 23.36 -10.66 -2.13
CA GLN A 89 23.85 -12.04 -2.05
C GLN A 89 23.60 -12.84 -3.33
N GLY A 90 22.94 -12.24 -4.33
CA GLY A 90 22.68 -12.84 -5.63
C GLY A 90 21.29 -13.49 -5.77
N GLY A 91 20.40 -13.28 -4.81
CA GLY A 91 18.98 -13.61 -4.95
C GLY A 91 18.29 -12.66 -5.94
N ASN A 92 17.16 -13.08 -6.50
CA ASN A 92 16.38 -12.28 -7.44
C ASN A 92 15.28 -11.44 -6.73
N ALA A 93 14.48 -10.69 -7.49
CA ALA A 93 13.43 -9.85 -6.95
C ALA A 93 12.36 -10.64 -6.17
N PHE A 94 12.14 -11.90 -6.50
CA PHE A 94 11.16 -12.75 -5.82
C PHE A 94 11.69 -13.24 -4.47
N ASP A 95 12.94 -13.64 -4.40
CA ASP A 95 13.63 -13.99 -3.15
C ASP A 95 13.63 -12.80 -2.18
N ALA A 96 14.04 -11.64 -2.68
CA ALA A 96 14.11 -10.41 -1.92
C ALA A 96 12.73 -9.90 -1.49
N GLY A 97 11.73 -10.01 -2.36
CA GLY A 97 10.36 -9.64 -2.09
C GLY A 97 9.73 -10.47 -0.97
N VAL A 98 9.87 -11.80 -1.03
CA VAL A 98 9.37 -12.71 0.00
C VAL A 98 10.09 -12.50 1.33
N THR A 99 11.41 -12.34 1.32
CA THR A 99 12.19 -12.05 2.54
C THR A 99 11.77 -10.73 3.19
N ALA A 100 11.63 -9.68 2.37
CA ALA A 100 11.15 -8.38 2.87
C ALA A 100 9.72 -8.44 3.40
N ALA A 101 8.83 -9.21 2.75
CA ALA A 101 7.46 -9.43 3.18
C ALA A 101 7.41 -10.05 4.58
N MET A 102 8.11 -11.15 4.80
CA MET A 102 8.16 -11.81 6.11
C MET A 102 8.76 -10.91 7.19
N ALA A 103 9.84 -10.17 6.90
CA ALA A 103 10.43 -9.20 7.84
C ALA A 103 9.47 -8.04 8.15
N LEU A 104 8.68 -7.60 7.16
CA LEU A 104 7.67 -6.58 7.32
C LEU A 104 6.57 -7.03 8.29
N LYS A 105 6.10 -8.28 8.16
CA LYS A 105 5.05 -8.85 9.01
C LYS A 105 5.46 -9.00 10.48
N VAL A 106 6.74 -9.09 10.77
CA VAL A 106 7.24 -9.05 12.16
C VAL A 106 7.29 -7.61 12.68
N THR A 107 7.84 -6.69 11.87
CA THR A 107 8.07 -5.30 12.31
C THR A 107 6.85 -4.41 12.25
N LYS A 108 5.87 -4.76 11.42
CA LYS A 108 4.63 -4.02 11.18
C LYS A 108 3.38 -4.81 11.61
N MET A 109 3.49 -5.65 12.62
CA MET A 109 2.38 -6.45 13.11
C MET A 109 1.17 -5.61 13.58
N ASP A 110 1.37 -4.32 13.84
CA ASP A 110 0.33 -3.32 14.05
C ASP A 110 -0.57 -3.13 12.82
N TYR A 111 -0.01 -3.22 11.61
CA TYR A 111 -0.69 -2.98 10.33
C TYR A 111 -0.80 -4.21 9.44
N ALA A 112 0.17 -5.11 9.54
CA ALA A 112 0.32 -6.28 8.68
C ALA A 112 0.95 -7.43 9.51
N GLY A 113 0.13 -8.18 10.21
CA GLY A 113 0.57 -9.35 10.98
C GLY A 113 0.87 -10.56 10.11
N TRP A 114 1.47 -11.61 10.69
CA TRP A 114 1.96 -12.80 9.97
C TRP A 114 0.88 -13.54 9.18
N THR A 115 -0.36 -13.44 9.61
CA THR A 115 -1.50 -14.11 8.99
C THR A 115 -2.57 -13.07 8.62
N GLY A 116 -2.71 -12.80 7.37
CA GLY A 116 -3.65 -11.82 6.88
C GLY A 116 -3.86 -11.97 5.38
N VAL A 117 -3.71 -10.88 4.67
CA VAL A 117 -3.82 -10.83 3.22
C VAL A 117 -2.55 -10.24 2.61
N ALA A 118 -2.12 -10.79 1.49
CA ALA A 118 -0.91 -10.40 0.77
C ALA A 118 -1.10 -10.45 -0.76
N PRO A 119 -2.01 -9.65 -1.34
CA PRO A 119 -2.13 -9.54 -2.78
C PRO A 119 -0.78 -9.27 -3.44
N LEU A 120 -0.40 -10.13 -4.37
CA LEU A 120 0.84 -10.07 -5.12
C LEU A 120 0.57 -9.86 -6.60
N ILE A 121 1.26 -8.90 -7.20
CA ILE A 121 1.43 -8.78 -8.64
C ILE A 121 2.92 -8.78 -8.95
N LEU A 122 3.32 -9.53 -9.97
CA LEU A 122 4.71 -9.64 -10.35
C LEU A 122 4.88 -9.69 -11.87
N TYR A 123 6.05 -9.27 -12.35
CA TYR A 123 6.50 -9.54 -13.69
C TYR A 123 7.72 -10.47 -13.63
N SER A 124 7.65 -11.58 -14.34
CA SER A 124 8.77 -12.49 -14.52
C SER A 124 9.43 -12.23 -15.88
N ALA A 125 10.68 -11.78 -15.87
CA ALA A 125 11.47 -11.57 -17.08
C ALA A 125 11.69 -12.89 -17.84
N ALA A 126 11.85 -14.00 -17.12
CA ALA A 126 12.03 -15.33 -17.72
C ALA A 126 10.76 -15.82 -18.44
N GLU A 127 9.58 -15.62 -17.84
CA GLU A 127 8.29 -15.98 -18.45
C GLU A 127 7.75 -14.88 -19.38
N ARG A 128 8.30 -13.66 -19.30
CA ARG A 128 7.82 -12.45 -19.99
C ARG A 128 6.34 -12.22 -19.78
N ARG A 129 5.90 -12.33 -18.54
CA ARG A 129 4.49 -12.31 -18.18
C ARG A 129 4.27 -11.60 -16.85
N VAL A 130 3.18 -10.81 -16.79
CA VAL A 130 2.61 -10.31 -15.54
C VAL A 130 1.66 -11.36 -14.98
N LEU A 131 1.75 -11.63 -13.70
CA LEU A 131 0.94 -12.60 -12.97
C LEU A 131 0.47 -12.01 -11.64
N THR A 132 -0.71 -12.44 -11.19
CA THR A 132 -1.17 -12.20 -9.83
C THR A 132 -1.27 -13.49 -9.05
N ARG A 133 -0.86 -13.47 -7.78
CA ARG A 133 -1.21 -14.51 -6.80
C ARG A 133 -2.32 -13.96 -5.92
N VAL A 134 -3.42 -14.71 -5.83
CA VAL A 134 -4.58 -14.30 -5.03
C VAL A 134 -4.17 -14.24 -3.56
N GLY A 135 -4.03 -13.04 -3.04
CA GLY A 135 -3.61 -12.80 -1.65
C GLY A 135 -4.76 -12.49 -0.71
N ALA A 136 -5.98 -12.84 -1.08
CA ALA A 136 -7.16 -12.78 -0.22
C ALA A 136 -7.55 -14.20 0.19
N GLY A 137 -7.66 -14.46 1.49
CA GLY A 137 -8.15 -15.72 2.00
C GLY A 137 -9.63 -15.93 1.73
N LYS A 138 -10.10 -17.16 1.88
CA LYS A 138 -11.54 -17.50 1.77
C LYS A 138 -12.21 -17.43 3.15
N THR A 139 -13.51 -17.17 3.16
CA THR A 139 -14.32 -17.31 4.37
C THR A 139 -14.39 -18.79 4.79
N PRO A 140 -14.46 -19.08 6.10
CA PRO A 140 -14.77 -20.42 6.58
C PRO A 140 -16.09 -20.96 6.01
N ALA A 141 -16.20 -22.28 5.90
CA ALA A 141 -17.43 -22.94 5.42
C ALA A 141 -18.68 -22.60 6.24
N ALA A 142 -18.53 -22.24 7.51
CA ALA A 142 -19.61 -21.85 8.41
C ALA A 142 -20.02 -20.36 8.29
N ALA A 143 -19.33 -19.54 7.48
CA ALA A 143 -19.56 -18.10 7.37
C ALA A 143 -20.72 -17.78 6.40
N THR A 144 -21.95 -18.05 6.81
CA THR A 144 -23.16 -17.77 6.00
C THR A 144 -23.67 -16.35 6.20
N LEU A 145 -24.41 -15.83 5.22
CA LEU A 145 -25.06 -14.51 5.32
C LEU A 145 -26.01 -14.45 6.51
N GLU A 146 -26.81 -15.52 6.70
CA GLU A 146 -27.79 -15.63 7.77
C GLU A 146 -27.12 -15.57 9.14
N TYR A 147 -25.97 -16.26 9.31
CA TYR A 147 -25.21 -16.18 10.55
C TYR A 147 -24.83 -14.73 10.90
N PHE A 148 -24.31 -13.97 9.92
CA PHE A 148 -23.90 -12.58 10.17
C PHE A 148 -25.06 -11.61 10.29
N GLN A 149 -26.20 -11.87 9.67
CA GLN A 149 -27.44 -11.11 9.89
C GLN A 149 -27.99 -11.29 11.30
N GLU A 150 -27.83 -12.48 11.89
CA GLU A 150 -28.28 -12.79 13.24
C GLU A 150 -27.29 -12.32 14.33
N HIS A 151 -25.98 -12.55 14.14
CA HIS A 151 -24.97 -12.36 15.19
C HIS A 151 -24.14 -11.07 15.05
N GLY A 152 -24.23 -10.41 13.88
CA GLY A 152 -23.37 -9.26 13.57
C GLY A 152 -21.90 -9.65 13.38
N LYS A 153 -21.06 -8.65 13.17
CA LYS A 153 -19.61 -8.79 12.99
C LYS A 153 -18.87 -8.44 14.27
N ASN A 154 -17.83 -9.21 14.62
CA ASN A 154 -16.93 -8.94 15.73
C ASN A 154 -15.50 -9.41 15.40
N PRO A 155 -14.46 -9.05 16.19
CA PRO A 155 -13.07 -9.40 15.90
C PRO A 155 -12.76 -10.90 15.82
N VAL A 156 -13.60 -11.76 16.37
CA VAL A 156 -13.40 -13.22 16.39
C VAL A 156 -14.10 -13.88 15.20
N ASN A 157 -15.40 -13.55 14.96
CA ASN A 157 -16.17 -14.19 13.91
C ASN A 157 -15.86 -13.66 12.50
N THR A 158 -15.13 -12.54 12.39
CA THR A 158 -14.66 -12.00 11.10
C THR A 158 -13.28 -12.50 10.70
N ALA A 159 -12.70 -13.44 11.44
CA ALA A 159 -11.43 -14.07 11.10
C ALA A 159 -11.49 -14.79 9.75
N LEU A 160 -10.57 -14.43 8.84
CA LEU A 160 -10.45 -15.02 7.50
C LEU A 160 -9.37 -16.12 7.51
N ILE A 161 -9.49 -17.12 6.63
CA ILE A 161 -8.39 -18.06 6.39
C ILE A 161 -7.20 -17.28 5.86
N PRO A 162 -6.00 -17.36 6.48
CA PRO A 162 -4.85 -16.54 6.07
C PRO A 162 -4.33 -16.95 4.70
N ALA A 163 -3.94 -15.96 3.89
CA ALA A 163 -3.40 -16.18 2.55
C ALA A 163 -1.88 -16.01 2.46
N ASP A 164 -1.30 -15.20 3.32
CA ASP A 164 0.08 -14.70 3.25
C ASP A 164 1.12 -15.79 3.08
N VAL A 165 1.12 -16.79 3.98
CA VAL A 165 2.11 -17.88 3.99
C VAL A 165 2.07 -18.66 2.66
N ASP A 166 0.89 -18.91 2.13
CA ASP A 166 0.74 -19.58 0.83
C ASP A 166 1.28 -18.71 -0.32
N VAL A 167 0.97 -17.40 -0.30
CA VAL A 167 1.42 -16.45 -1.34
C VAL A 167 2.94 -16.37 -1.37
N TRP A 168 3.58 -16.20 -0.21
CA TRP A 168 5.04 -16.11 -0.13
C TRP A 168 5.71 -17.38 -0.60
N LEU A 169 5.28 -18.52 -0.08
CA LEU A 169 5.91 -19.80 -0.38
C LEU A 169 5.66 -20.25 -1.82
N ALA A 170 4.51 -19.95 -2.40
CA ALA A 170 4.25 -20.20 -3.82
C ALA A 170 5.11 -19.30 -4.75
N ALA A 171 5.31 -18.03 -4.37
CA ALA A 171 6.19 -17.13 -5.12
C ALA A 171 7.66 -17.59 -5.02
N LEU A 172 8.12 -17.93 -3.81
CA LEU A 172 9.46 -18.46 -3.57
C LEU A 172 9.68 -19.77 -4.30
N GLU A 173 8.72 -20.70 -4.25
CA GLU A 173 8.81 -22.01 -4.92
C GLU A 173 8.96 -21.87 -6.44
N ARG A 174 8.11 -21.04 -7.07
CA ARG A 174 8.03 -20.95 -8.53
C ARG A 174 9.12 -20.08 -9.14
N PHE A 175 9.45 -18.96 -8.51
CA PHE A 175 10.29 -17.92 -9.08
C PHE A 175 11.57 -17.66 -8.30
N GLY A 176 11.63 -18.04 -7.03
CA GLY A 176 12.80 -17.85 -6.18
C GLY A 176 13.89 -18.88 -6.41
N THR A 177 15.05 -18.58 -5.87
CA THR A 177 16.27 -19.42 -5.98
C THR A 177 16.76 -19.93 -4.63
N ILE A 178 16.39 -19.27 -3.52
CA ILE A 178 16.81 -19.62 -2.14
C ILE A 178 15.79 -20.54 -1.46
N SER A 179 16.17 -21.14 -0.33
CA SER A 179 15.31 -21.96 0.52
C SER A 179 14.35 -21.08 1.35
N PHE A 180 13.34 -21.70 1.96
CA PHE A 180 12.49 -21.02 2.93
C PHE A 180 13.29 -20.57 4.17
N ALA A 181 14.19 -21.41 4.67
CA ALA A 181 15.05 -21.10 5.81
C ALA A 181 15.89 -19.83 5.55
N GLU A 182 16.49 -19.72 4.34
CA GLU A 182 17.25 -18.53 3.96
C GLU A 182 16.35 -17.29 3.87
N ALA A 183 15.19 -17.40 3.24
CA ALA A 183 14.23 -16.30 3.09
C ALA A 183 13.65 -15.84 4.44
N ALA A 184 13.38 -16.77 5.37
CA ALA A 184 12.79 -16.49 6.67
C ALA A 184 13.81 -16.03 7.74
N ALA A 185 15.13 -16.18 7.51
CA ALA A 185 16.15 -15.89 8.49
C ALA A 185 16.08 -14.46 9.07
N PRO A 186 15.91 -13.38 8.27
CA PRO A 186 15.77 -12.03 8.83
C PRO A 186 14.49 -11.85 9.68
N ALA A 187 13.38 -12.48 9.29
CA ALA A 187 12.13 -12.44 10.07
C ALA A 187 12.29 -13.17 11.40
N LEU A 188 12.98 -14.31 11.39
CA LEU A 188 13.32 -15.06 12.61
C LEU A 188 14.19 -14.25 13.56
N GLU A 189 15.26 -13.62 13.07
CA GLU A 189 16.11 -12.71 13.86
C GLU A 189 15.28 -11.59 14.50
N LEU A 190 14.43 -10.92 13.69
CA LEU A 190 13.57 -9.85 14.20
C LEU A 190 12.55 -10.32 15.26
N ALA A 191 12.03 -11.53 15.12
CA ALA A 191 11.10 -12.09 16.09
C ALA A 191 11.79 -12.46 17.41
N GLU A 192 12.97 -13.05 17.39
CA GLU A 192 13.69 -13.56 18.56
C GLU A 192 14.55 -12.50 19.25
N ASP A 193 15.39 -11.78 18.47
CA ASP A 193 16.30 -10.75 18.98
C ASP A 193 15.59 -9.40 19.14
N GLY A 194 14.57 -9.17 18.33
CA GLY A 194 13.67 -8.04 18.44
C GLY A 194 14.00 -6.88 17.48
N TYR A 195 13.09 -5.92 17.48
CA TYR A 195 13.20 -4.65 16.79
C TYR A 195 12.79 -3.50 17.71
N HIS A 196 13.24 -2.30 17.43
CA HIS A 196 12.91 -1.15 18.27
C HIS A 196 11.52 -0.60 17.93
N LEU A 197 10.70 -0.40 18.98
CA LEU A 197 9.39 0.26 18.88
C LEU A 197 9.56 1.64 18.25
N TYR A 198 8.87 1.89 17.15
CA TYR A 198 8.94 3.16 16.43
C TYR A 198 7.71 4.03 16.69
N LYS A 199 7.78 5.30 16.29
CA LYS A 199 6.79 6.32 16.67
C LYS A 199 5.37 5.97 16.25
N MET A 200 5.19 5.48 15.03
CA MET A 200 3.86 5.17 14.49
C MET A 200 3.23 3.97 15.19
N GLN A 201 4.01 2.89 15.43
CA GLN A 201 3.53 1.72 16.17
C GLN A 201 3.14 2.10 17.61
N LYS A 202 3.97 2.94 18.27
CA LYS A 202 3.65 3.44 19.62
C LYS A 202 2.34 4.23 19.62
N TRP A 203 2.15 5.11 18.62
CA TRP A 203 0.90 5.86 18.47
C TRP A 203 -0.29 4.92 18.27
N MET A 204 -0.18 3.89 17.43
CA MET A 204 -1.23 2.89 17.23
C MET A 204 -1.55 2.12 18.51
N MET A 205 -0.54 1.72 19.28
CA MET A 205 -0.75 1.06 20.58
C MET A 205 -1.53 1.95 21.55
N ASP A 206 -1.24 3.25 21.58
CA ASP A 206 -1.95 4.20 22.42
C ASP A 206 -3.41 4.39 21.98
N ASP A 207 -3.61 4.54 20.67
CA ASP A 207 -4.94 4.71 20.06
C ASP A 207 -5.80 3.45 20.23
N GLN A 208 -5.21 2.26 20.09
CA GLN A 208 -5.92 0.97 20.17
C GLN A 208 -5.86 0.30 21.55
N THR A 209 -5.44 1.01 22.59
CA THR A 209 -5.27 0.43 23.94
C THR A 209 -6.50 -0.35 24.40
N GLU A 210 -7.72 0.22 24.24
CA GLU A 210 -8.96 -0.44 24.66
C GLU A 210 -9.21 -1.76 23.90
N ALA A 211 -8.92 -1.80 22.60
CA ALA A 211 -9.08 -2.99 21.79
C ALA A 211 -8.04 -4.08 22.14
N ILE A 212 -6.80 -3.69 22.41
CA ILE A 212 -5.72 -4.60 22.86
C ILE A 212 -6.09 -5.26 24.18
N LEU A 213 -6.62 -4.49 25.13
CA LEU A 213 -6.99 -4.96 26.47
C LEU A 213 -8.17 -5.96 26.48
N ARG A 214 -8.87 -6.16 25.36
CA ARG A 214 -9.93 -7.18 25.26
C ARG A 214 -9.43 -8.60 25.36
N PHE A 215 -8.16 -8.82 25.02
CA PHE A 215 -7.54 -10.14 25.02
C PHE A 215 -6.29 -10.13 25.90
N GLU A 216 -6.21 -11.07 26.84
CA GLU A 216 -5.12 -11.13 27.83
C GLU A 216 -3.76 -11.28 27.14
N TYR A 217 -3.64 -12.20 26.18
CA TYR A 217 -2.38 -12.45 25.49
C TYR A 217 -1.95 -11.27 24.58
N ASN A 218 -2.91 -10.53 23.98
CA ASN A 218 -2.60 -9.28 23.29
C ASN A 218 -2.01 -8.25 24.28
N THR A 219 -2.59 -8.15 25.48
CA THR A 219 -2.12 -7.24 26.53
C THR A 219 -0.67 -7.57 26.92
N GLU A 220 -0.36 -8.84 27.16
CA GLU A 220 1.00 -9.30 27.48
C GLU A 220 1.99 -9.00 26.35
N PHE A 221 1.61 -9.26 25.11
CA PHE A 221 2.48 -9.03 23.95
C PHE A 221 2.69 -7.54 23.67
N TRP A 222 1.62 -6.77 23.50
CA TRP A 222 1.73 -5.36 23.10
C TRP A 222 2.28 -4.48 24.22
N PHE A 223 2.01 -4.82 25.48
CA PHE A 223 2.49 -4.09 26.65
C PHE A 223 3.58 -4.82 27.43
N GLN A 224 4.52 -5.49 26.72
CA GLN A 224 5.61 -6.27 27.33
C GLN A 224 6.57 -5.47 28.21
N HIS A 225 6.49 -4.12 28.19
CA HIS A 225 7.23 -3.22 29.07
C HIS A 225 6.35 -2.58 30.16
N GLY A 226 5.08 -3.01 30.30
CA GLY A 226 4.09 -2.45 31.22
C GLY A 226 3.09 -1.53 30.52
N LEU A 227 1.82 -1.60 30.92
CA LEU A 227 0.75 -0.79 30.34
C LEU A 227 1.04 0.71 30.54
N GLY A 228 1.10 1.46 29.43
CA GLY A 228 1.40 2.90 29.43
C GLY A 228 2.87 3.27 29.67
N GLU A 229 3.77 2.27 29.81
CA GLU A 229 5.20 2.51 30.05
C GLU A 229 6.07 2.40 28.80
N GLN A 230 5.51 1.88 27.68
CA GLN A 230 6.25 1.73 26.42
C GLN A 230 6.73 3.08 25.87
N ARG A 231 7.96 3.07 25.38
CA ARG A 231 8.62 4.24 24.77
C ARG A 231 9.15 3.89 23.39
N VAL A 232 9.15 4.88 22.51
CA VAL A 232 9.88 4.77 21.24
C VAL A 232 11.34 4.41 21.53
N GLY A 233 11.83 3.35 20.89
CA GLY A 233 13.16 2.79 21.10
C GLY A 233 13.19 1.55 22.01
N ASP A 234 12.12 1.22 22.72
CA ASP A 234 12.02 -0.03 23.48
C ASP A 234 12.10 -1.24 22.53
N LEU A 235 12.67 -2.33 23.02
CA LEU A 235 12.91 -3.52 22.23
C LEU A 235 11.70 -4.46 22.27
N MET A 236 11.00 -4.55 21.15
CA MET A 236 9.87 -5.46 20.96
C MET A 236 10.33 -6.82 20.47
N ARG A 237 9.81 -7.91 21.05
CA ARG A 237 10.10 -9.29 20.65
C ARG A 237 8.81 -10.10 20.50
N ASN A 238 8.82 -11.01 19.53
CA ASN A 238 7.76 -11.99 19.37
C ASN A 238 8.34 -13.41 19.29
N ARG A 239 8.75 -13.94 20.44
CA ARG A 239 9.42 -15.25 20.52
C ARG A 239 8.51 -16.40 20.11
N ASP A 240 7.21 -16.27 20.30
CA ASP A 240 6.25 -17.28 19.88
C ASP A 240 6.13 -17.33 18.36
N LEU A 241 6.18 -16.18 17.67
CA LEU A 241 6.29 -16.15 16.22
C LEU A 241 7.65 -16.72 15.75
N GLY A 242 8.72 -16.46 16.48
CA GLY A 242 10.02 -17.12 16.24
C GLY A 242 9.92 -18.65 16.34
N ARG A 243 9.16 -19.17 17.31
CA ARG A 243 8.88 -20.62 17.43
C ARG A 243 8.15 -21.15 16.19
N LEU A 244 7.14 -20.43 15.67
CA LEU A 244 6.44 -20.81 14.45
C LEU A 244 7.39 -20.88 13.26
N ILE A 245 8.19 -19.84 13.06
CA ILE A 245 9.13 -19.78 11.94
C ILE A 245 10.13 -20.95 12.02
N ARG A 246 10.67 -21.25 13.18
CA ARG A 246 11.55 -22.42 13.38
C ARG A 246 10.85 -23.75 13.11
N TYR A 247 9.58 -23.88 13.53
CA TYR A 247 8.79 -25.07 13.26
C TYR A 247 8.63 -25.31 11.74
N MET A 248 8.36 -24.26 10.98
CA MET A 248 8.27 -24.33 9.52
C MET A 248 9.63 -24.63 8.86
N ILE A 249 10.74 -24.03 9.36
CA ILE A 249 12.10 -24.31 8.90
C ILE A 249 12.45 -25.78 9.16
N SER A 250 12.14 -26.32 10.33
CA SER A 250 12.42 -27.73 10.65
C SER A 250 11.71 -28.70 9.71
N ALA A 251 10.47 -28.37 9.27
CA ALA A 251 9.76 -29.18 8.29
C ALA A 251 10.42 -29.16 6.90
N GLU A 252 10.94 -28.00 6.46
CA GLU A 252 11.75 -27.91 5.25
C GLU A 252 13.03 -28.76 5.36
N GLU A 253 13.78 -28.61 6.47
CA GLU A 253 15.02 -29.33 6.71
C GLU A 253 14.82 -30.86 6.73
N GLU A 254 13.73 -31.34 7.36
CA GLU A 254 13.38 -32.76 7.37
C GLU A 254 13.08 -33.30 5.97
N ALA A 255 12.35 -32.53 5.15
CA ALA A 255 12.06 -32.90 3.77
C ALA A 255 13.35 -32.98 2.93
N LEU A 256 14.23 -31.98 3.05
CA LEU A 256 15.53 -31.96 2.36
C LEU A 256 16.46 -33.08 2.82
N ALA A 257 16.54 -33.35 4.13
CA ALA A 257 17.33 -34.44 4.70
C ALA A 257 16.84 -35.82 4.24
N SER A 258 15.56 -35.94 3.92
CA SER A 258 14.94 -37.15 3.34
C SER A 258 15.18 -37.29 1.83
N GLY A 259 15.96 -36.39 1.22
CA GLY A 259 16.31 -36.40 -0.20
C GLY A 259 15.33 -35.62 -1.11
N GLY A 260 14.45 -34.83 -0.51
CA GLY A 260 13.53 -33.94 -1.24
C GLY A 260 14.25 -32.80 -1.94
N SER A 261 13.62 -32.29 -2.99
CA SER A 261 14.04 -31.09 -3.72
C SER A 261 13.74 -29.80 -2.92
N ARG A 262 14.33 -28.66 -3.32
CA ARG A 262 13.99 -27.34 -2.78
C ARG A 262 12.48 -27.07 -2.77
N SER A 263 11.80 -27.39 -3.87
CA SER A 263 10.34 -27.23 -4.01
C SER A 263 9.57 -28.06 -2.97
N GLU A 264 9.99 -29.32 -2.75
CA GLU A 264 9.38 -30.19 -1.74
C GLU A 264 9.65 -29.68 -0.32
N GLY A 265 10.84 -29.12 -0.06
CA GLY A 265 11.16 -28.46 1.20
C GLY A 265 10.26 -27.26 1.49
N ILE A 266 10.09 -26.35 0.51
CA ILE A 266 9.21 -25.19 0.64
C ILE A 266 7.75 -25.61 0.88
N ARG A 267 7.28 -26.66 0.17
CA ARG A 267 5.93 -27.22 0.39
C ARG A 267 5.78 -27.82 1.78
N ALA A 268 6.81 -28.48 2.28
CA ALA A 268 6.79 -29.03 3.65
C ALA A 268 6.66 -27.91 4.69
N ALA A 269 7.38 -26.80 4.53
CA ALA A 269 7.24 -25.62 5.39
C ALA A 269 5.82 -25.05 5.32
N ARG A 270 5.20 -24.95 4.12
CA ARG A 270 3.80 -24.55 3.94
C ARG A 270 2.84 -25.49 4.65
N ASP A 271 2.98 -26.78 4.45
CA ASP A 271 2.11 -27.78 5.05
C ASP A 271 2.25 -27.84 6.58
N ALA A 272 3.44 -27.55 7.12
CA ALA A 272 3.64 -27.39 8.55
C ALA A 272 2.75 -26.29 9.14
N PHE A 273 2.56 -25.16 8.43
CA PHE A 273 1.66 -24.11 8.85
C PHE A 273 0.17 -24.51 8.70
N TYR A 274 -0.26 -24.90 7.50
CA TYR A 274 -1.69 -25.09 7.20
C TYR A 274 -2.26 -26.45 7.67
N LYS A 275 -1.41 -27.48 7.85
CA LYS A 275 -1.83 -28.85 8.20
C LYS A 275 -1.18 -29.37 9.49
N GLY A 276 -0.17 -28.65 10.00
CA GLY A 276 0.59 -29.02 11.18
C GLY A 276 -0.10 -28.69 12.51
N GLU A 277 0.69 -28.64 13.55
CA GLU A 277 0.26 -28.25 14.91
C GLU A 277 -0.33 -26.83 14.95
N PRO A 278 0.29 -25.80 14.29
CA PRO A 278 -0.26 -24.46 14.30
C PRO A 278 -1.73 -24.41 13.83
N ALA A 279 -2.07 -25.11 12.74
CA ALA A 279 -3.43 -25.10 12.20
C ALA A 279 -4.46 -25.71 13.18
N ARG A 280 -4.08 -26.76 13.92
CA ARG A 280 -4.96 -27.38 14.93
C ARG A 280 -5.19 -26.44 16.10
N ASP A 281 -4.12 -25.81 16.59
CA ASP A 281 -4.19 -24.90 17.74
C ASP A 281 -4.97 -23.63 17.37
N VAL A 282 -4.76 -23.07 16.17
CA VAL A 282 -5.53 -21.94 15.64
C VAL A 282 -7.04 -22.28 15.61
N ALA A 283 -7.40 -23.41 15.03
CA ALA A 283 -8.80 -23.82 14.92
C ALA A 283 -9.43 -24.01 16.31
N ALA A 284 -8.76 -24.72 17.21
CA ALA A 284 -9.23 -24.95 18.56
C ALA A 284 -9.42 -23.63 19.34
N PHE A 285 -8.46 -22.72 19.27
CA PHE A 285 -8.49 -21.43 19.95
C PHE A 285 -9.62 -20.53 19.45
N PHE A 286 -9.77 -20.39 18.13
CA PHE A 286 -10.83 -19.57 17.57
C PHE A 286 -12.22 -20.16 17.83
N GLN A 287 -12.38 -21.49 17.79
CA GLN A 287 -13.65 -22.15 18.13
C GLN A 287 -14.02 -21.96 19.61
N GLU A 288 -13.06 -22.02 20.53
CA GLU A 288 -13.28 -21.72 21.95
C GLU A 288 -13.79 -20.29 22.18
N LEU A 289 -13.33 -19.34 21.37
CA LEU A 289 -13.78 -17.95 21.40
C LEU A 289 -15.11 -17.71 20.63
N GLY A 290 -15.69 -18.73 20.00
CA GLY A 290 -16.90 -18.63 19.18
C GLY A 290 -16.62 -18.17 17.74
N GLY A 291 -15.40 -18.34 17.24
CA GLY A 291 -15.03 -18.11 15.84
C GLY A 291 -15.45 -19.25 14.92
N LEU A 292 -15.40 -19.02 13.62
CA LEU A 292 -15.91 -19.92 12.58
C LEU A 292 -14.84 -20.80 11.91
N VAL A 293 -13.56 -20.42 12.04
CA VAL A 293 -12.45 -21.12 11.38
C VAL A 293 -12.27 -22.52 11.94
N THR A 294 -12.20 -23.51 11.05
CA THR A 294 -11.96 -24.93 11.40
C THR A 294 -10.60 -25.39 10.90
N TYR A 295 -10.13 -26.54 11.40
CA TYR A 295 -8.91 -27.18 10.89
C TYR A 295 -9.04 -27.53 9.40
N ASP A 296 -10.20 -28.01 8.96
CA ASP A 296 -10.42 -28.41 7.56
C ASP A 296 -10.40 -27.18 6.63
N ASP A 297 -10.89 -26.02 7.07
CA ASP A 297 -10.78 -24.77 6.34
C ASP A 297 -9.31 -24.38 6.11
N LEU A 298 -8.47 -24.50 7.14
CA LEU A 298 -7.03 -24.22 7.06
C LEU A 298 -6.32 -25.27 6.19
N ALA A 299 -6.52 -26.54 6.45
CA ALA A 299 -5.80 -27.64 5.81
C ALA A 299 -6.10 -27.78 4.31
N SER A 300 -7.27 -27.35 3.87
CA SER A 300 -7.68 -27.36 2.46
C SER A 300 -7.33 -26.09 1.69
N TYR A 301 -6.84 -25.04 2.37
CA TYR A 301 -6.58 -23.76 1.73
C TYR A 301 -5.40 -23.82 0.77
N GLU A 302 -5.62 -23.29 -0.43
CA GLU A 302 -4.61 -23.01 -1.46
C GLU A 302 -5.09 -21.80 -2.26
N ALA A 303 -4.20 -20.82 -2.46
CA ALA A 303 -4.46 -19.69 -3.35
C ALA A 303 -4.17 -20.07 -4.80
N GLU A 304 -4.67 -19.27 -5.74
CA GLU A 304 -4.48 -19.50 -7.17
C GLU A 304 -3.55 -18.44 -7.79
N TRP A 305 -2.87 -18.81 -8.86
CA TRP A 305 -2.28 -17.86 -9.81
C TRP A 305 -3.35 -17.45 -10.81
N MET A 306 -3.52 -16.16 -11.03
CA MET A 306 -4.51 -15.61 -11.96
C MET A 306 -3.86 -14.59 -12.89
N ASP A 307 -4.47 -14.39 -14.05
CA ASP A 307 -4.14 -13.27 -14.91
C ASP A 307 -4.65 -11.96 -14.28
N PRO A 308 -3.89 -10.87 -14.38
CA PRO A 308 -4.36 -9.57 -13.93
C PRO A 308 -5.43 -9.00 -14.86
N VAL A 309 -6.28 -8.10 -14.34
CA VAL A 309 -7.00 -7.15 -15.21
C VAL A 309 -6.04 -6.08 -15.71
N GLN A 310 -6.29 -5.57 -16.92
CA GLN A 310 -5.37 -4.62 -17.54
C GLN A 310 -6.09 -3.57 -18.39
N THR A 311 -5.41 -2.44 -18.57
CA THR A 311 -5.76 -1.40 -19.57
C THR A 311 -4.50 -0.71 -20.06
N THR A 312 -4.61 -0.04 -21.22
CA THR A 312 -3.53 0.82 -21.74
C THR A 312 -3.94 2.28 -21.59
N TYR A 313 -3.11 3.10 -20.94
CA TYR A 313 -3.30 4.53 -20.78
C TYR A 313 -2.06 5.29 -21.25
N MET A 314 -2.17 6.18 -22.22
CA MET A 314 -1.07 6.97 -22.81
C MET A 314 0.15 6.11 -23.24
N GLY A 315 -0.08 4.89 -23.71
CA GLY A 315 0.99 3.96 -24.14
C GLY A 315 1.68 3.21 -22.99
N TYR A 316 1.11 3.23 -21.80
CA TYR A 316 1.51 2.41 -20.66
C TYR A 316 0.47 1.33 -20.42
N ASP A 317 0.91 0.08 -20.31
CA ASP A 317 0.04 -1.03 -19.95
C ASP A 317 -0.01 -1.17 -18.43
N VAL A 318 -1.19 -0.99 -17.86
CA VAL A 318 -1.43 -0.98 -16.40
C VAL A 318 -2.17 -2.24 -16.00
N TYR A 319 -1.60 -2.96 -15.05
CA TYR A 319 -2.09 -4.25 -14.56
C TYR A 319 -2.43 -4.17 -13.07
N ALA A 320 -3.51 -4.83 -12.67
CA ALA A 320 -3.95 -4.93 -11.27
C ALA A 320 -4.61 -6.28 -11.00
N GLY A 321 -4.81 -6.63 -9.72
CA GLY A 321 -5.55 -7.84 -9.33
C GLY A 321 -7.01 -7.80 -9.80
N ASP A 322 -7.61 -8.95 -10.05
CA ASP A 322 -9.00 -9.08 -10.48
C ASP A 322 -10.01 -8.86 -9.31
N GLY A 323 -11.26 -9.22 -9.51
CA GLY A 323 -12.42 -8.92 -8.66
C GLY A 323 -12.36 -9.37 -7.20
N TRP A 324 -11.43 -10.26 -6.84
CA TRP A 324 -11.08 -10.54 -5.45
C TRP A 324 -10.32 -9.38 -4.77
N SER A 325 -10.00 -8.34 -5.51
CA SER A 325 -9.37 -7.10 -5.03
C SER A 325 -10.11 -5.88 -5.58
N GLN A 326 -9.64 -4.68 -5.23
CA GLN A 326 -10.12 -3.43 -5.83
C GLN A 326 -9.43 -3.10 -7.17
N GLY A 327 -8.53 -3.94 -7.67
CA GLY A 327 -7.77 -3.72 -8.89
C GLY A 327 -8.58 -3.25 -10.10
N PRO A 328 -9.77 -3.83 -10.38
CA PRO A 328 -10.64 -3.37 -11.46
C PRO A 328 -10.97 -1.87 -11.44
N ARG A 329 -11.02 -1.23 -10.26
CA ARG A 329 -11.24 0.22 -10.15
C ARG A 329 -10.16 1.04 -10.87
N MET A 330 -8.89 0.57 -10.84
CA MET A 330 -7.81 1.25 -11.56
C MET A 330 -8.06 1.25 -13.07
N VAL A 331 -8.49 0.10 -13.61
CA VAL A 331 -8.86 -0.04 -15.02
C VAL A 331 -10.03 0.87 -15.37
N LEU A 332 -11.08 0.89 -14.55
CA LEU A 332 -12.26 1.75 -14.77
C LEU A 332 -11.88 3.23 -14.77
N MET A 333 -11.11 3.69 -13.78
CA MET A 333 -10.69 5.08 -13.69
C MET A 333 -9.85 5.49 -14.90
N LEU A 334 -8.86 4.70 -15.30
CA LEU A 334 -7.99 5.03 -16.43
C LEU A 334 -8.75 5.02 -17.76
N ASN A 335 -9.67 4.06 -17.98
CA ASN A 335 -10.50 4.03 -19.18
C ASN A 335 -11.41 5.26 -19.29
N MET A 336 -11.97 5.74 -18.17
CA MET A 336 -12.75 6.97 -18.13
C MET A 336 -11.87 8.21 -18.39
N LEU A 337 -10.70 8.29 -17.74
CA LEU A 337 -9.75 9.40 -17.90
C LEU A 337 -9.16 9.49 -19.30
N ALA A 338 -9.10 8.39 -20.05
CA ALA A 338 -8.67 8.40 -21.46
C ALA A 338 -9.56 9.27 -22.38
N SER A 339 -10.74 9.68 -21.90
CA SER A 339 -11.64 10.59 -22.63
C SER A 339 -11.29 12.08 -22.48
N PHE A 340 -10.29 12.43 -21.65
CA PHE A 340 -9.97 13.81 -21.29
C PHE A 340 -8.49 14.14 -21.54
N ASP A 341 -8.23 15.39 -21.94
CA ASP A 341 -6.88 15.97 -21.90
C ASP A 341 -6.63 16.61 -20.53
N LEU A 342 -6.01 15.84 -19.62
CA LEU A 342 -5.74 16.31 -18.27
C LEU A 342 -4.77 17.50 -18.23
N THR A 343 -3.86 17.60 -19.22
CA THR A 343 -2.87 18.68 -19.26
C THR A 343 -3.52 20.03 -19.52
N SER A 344 -4.62 20.06 -20.26
CA SER A 344 -5.38 21.28 -20.53
C SER A 344 -6.09 21.86 -19.31
N LEU A 345 -6.34 21.03 -18.28
CA LEU A 345 -6.99 21.44 -17.03
C LEU A 345 -6.02 22.12 -16.05
N GLY A 346 -4.71 21.85 -16.18
CA GLY A 346 -3.70 22.29 -15.21
C GLY A 346 -3.61 21.36 -13.99
N TYR A 347 -2.42 21.31 -13.40
CA TYR A 347 -2.14 20.43 -12.26
C TYR A 347 -2.80 20.93 -10.97
N ASN A 348 -3.56 20.06 -10.30
CA ASN A 348 -4.27 20.33 -9.03
C ASN A 348 -5.14 21.61 -9.06
N THR A 349 -5.62 22.02 -10.22
CA THR A 349 -6.67 23.07 -10.34
C THR A 349 -8.02 22.53 -9.84
N PRO A 350 -9.00 23.39 -9.55
CA PRO A 350 -10.35 22.95 -9.20
C PRO A 350 -10.96 22.02 -10.24
N GLU A 351 -10.77 22.30 -11.54
CA GLU A 351 -11.28 21.51 -12.66
C GLU A 351 -10.65 20.12 -12.72
N TYR A 352 -9.34 20.03 -12.50
CA TYR A 352 -8.62 18.76 -12.43
C TYR A 352 -9.08 17.91 -11.26
N ILE A 353 -9.12 18.47 -10.05
CA ILE A 353 -9.52 17.75 -8.83
C ILE A 353 -10.98 17.32 -8.94
N HIS A 354 -11.85 18.21 -9.43
CA HIS A 354 -13.26 17.89 -9.66
C HIS A 354 -13.41 16.70 -10.62
N LEU A 355 -12.77 16.73 -11.78
CA LEU A 355 -12.83 15.63 -12.75
C LEU A 355 -12.35 14.31 -12.17
N ILE A 356 -11.16 14.30 -11.53
CA ILE A 356 -10.60 13.08 -10.95
C ILE A 356 -11.53 12.51 -9.87
N SER A 357 -12.09 13.35 -8.99
CA SER A 357 -13.01 12.90 -7.94
C SER A 357 -14.31 12.33 -8.51
N GLN A 358 -14.88 12.93 -9.56
CA GLN A 358 -16.07 12.40 -10.21
C GLN A 358 -15.81 11.05 -10.91
N VAL A 359 -14.64 10.87 -11.52
CA VAL A 359 -14.22 9.58 -12.09
C VAL A 359 -14.04 8.52 -11.01
N ILE A 360 -13.46 8.88 -9.87
CA ILE A 360 -13.37 7.99 -8.70
C ILE A 360 -14.78 7.55 -8.26
N ASP A 361 -15.71 8.48 -8.10
CA ASP A 361 -17.08 8.19 -7.66
C ASP A 361 -17.81 7.24 -8.62
N LEU A 362 -17.66 7.44 -9.93
CA LEU A 362 -18.22 6.54 -10.95
C LEU A 362 -17.60 5.14 -10.88
N ALA A 363 -16.29 5.03 -10.73
CA ALA A 363 -15.60 3.74 -10.62
C ALA A 363 -15.98 3.01 -9.32
N MET A 364 -16.15 3.75 -8.21
CA MET A 364 -16.63 3.19 -6.94
C MET A 364 -18.05 2.65 -7.06
N SER A 365 -18.93 3.39 -7.73
CA SER A 365 -20.32 2.98 -7.96
C SER A 365 -20.40 1.68 -8.75
N ASP A 366 -19.73 1.60 -9.91
CA ASP A 366 -19.71 0.39 -10.73
C ASP A 366 -19.05 -0.80 -9.98
N SER A 367 -17.97 -0.53 -9.24
CA SER A 367 -17.32 -1.53 -8.39
C SER A 367 -18.25 -2.06 -7.30
N HIS A 368 -19.07 -1.21 -6.71
CA HIS A 368 -20.02 -1.60 -5.67
C HIS A 368 -21.03 -2.63 -6.18
N ARG A 369 -21.47 -2.47 -7.43
CA ARG A 369 -22.43 -3.35 -8.09
C ARG A 369 -21.81 -4.61 -8.67
N TYR A 370 -20.65 -4.53 -9.33
CA TYR A 370 -20.13 -5.57 -10.22
C TYR A 370 -18.88 -6.29 -9.72
N ILE A 371 -18.08 -5.67 -8.84
CA ILE A 371 -16.79 -6.24 -8.44
C ILE A 371 -16.91 -7.06 -7.17
N GLY A 372 -16.60 -8.33 -7.26
CA GLY A 372 -16.56 -9.33 -6.20
C GLY A 372 -15.74 -10.54 -6.62
N ASP A 373 -15.68 -11.56 -5.77
CA ASP A 373 -14.97 -12.80 -6.07
C ASP A 373 -15.44 -13.44 -7.38
N PRO A 374 -14.59 -13.62 -8.41
CA PRO A 374 -14.98 -14.16 -9.71
C PRO A 374 -15.55 -15.60 -9.64
N ASP A 375 -15.28 -16.36 -8.58
CA ASP A 375 -15.89 -17.68 -8.37
C ASP A 375 -17.39 -17.58 -8.03
N PHE A 376 -17.87 -16.38 -7.65
CA PHE A 376 -19.25 -16.13 -7.17
C PHE A 376 -19.98 -15.07 -7.98
N VAL A 377 -19.27 -14.27 -8.76
CA VAL A 377 -19.84 -13.12 -9.47
C VAL A 377 -19.35 -13.11 -10.91
N ASP A 378 -20.28 -13.11 -11.85
CA ASP A 378 -19.98 -12.86 -13.26
C ASP A 378 -19.71 -11.36 -13.47
N ILE A 379 -18.45 -10.99 -13.66
CA ILE A 379 -18.06 -9.62 -13.95
C ILE A 379 -18.14 -9.41 -15.47
N PRO A 380 -19.05 -8.56 -15.99
CA PRO A 380 -19.18 -8.35 -17.42
C PRO A 380 -17.88 -7.81 -18.02
N VAL A 381 -17.37 -8.43 -19.09
CA VAL A 381 -16.12 -7.97 -19.75
C VAL A 381 -16.29 -6.57 -20.35
N GLU A 382 -17.51 -6.20 -20.73
CA GLU A 382 -17.88 -4.87 -21.22
C GLU A 382 -17.62 -3.77 -20.19
N LEU A 383 -17.62 -4.10 -18.91
CA LEU A 383 -17.28 -3.18 -17.81
C LEU A 383 -15.92 -2.50 -18.03
N TYR A 384 -14.97 -3.22 -18.61
CA TYR A 384 -13.61 -2.75 -18.87
C TYR A 384 -13.45 -2.11 -20.26
N SER A 385 -14.54 -1.97 -21.03
CA SER A 385 -14.46 -1.40 -22.39
C SER A 385 -14.36 0.13 -22.38
N GLY A 386 -13.60 0.67 -23.33
CA GLY A 386 -13.57 2.12 -23.56
C GLY A 386 -14.91 2.71 -24.02
N GLU A 387 -15.82 1.89 -24.57
CA GLU A 387 -17.17 2.31 -24.95
C GLU A 387 -18.01 2.57 -23.71
N TYR A 388 -18.02 1.62 -22.77
CA TYR A 388 -18.72 1.80 -21.50
C TYR A 388 -18.14 2.97 -20.68
N ALA A 389 -16.81 3.11 -20.64
CA ALA A 389 -16.18 4.23 -19.98
C ALA A 389 -16.66 5.59 -20.54
N ARG A 390 -16.75 5.74 -21.88
CA ARG A 390 -17.31 6.94 -22.52
C ARG A 390 -18.78 7.18 -22.16
N THR A 391 -19.56 6.13 -22.02
CA THR A 391 -20.96 6.23 -21.57
C THR A 391 -21.03 6.76 -20.15
N ARG A 392 -20.16 6.26 -19.24
CA ARG A 392 -20.15 6.67 -17.83
C ARG A 392 -19.72 8.13 -17.64
N VAL A 393 -18.69 8.58 -18.34
CA VAL A 393 -18.23 9.99 -18.23
C VAL A 393 -19.24 11.00 -18.72
N GLY A 394 -20.24 10.57 -19.51
CA GLY A 394 -21.37 11.41 -19.89
C GLY A 394 -22.24 11.89 -18.72
N LEU A 395 -22.08 11.32 -17.53
CA LEU A 395 -22.76 11.77 -16.31
C LEU A 395 -22.01 12.90 -15.59
N ILE A 396 -20.74 13.15 -15.91
CA ILE A 396 -19.94 14.18 -15.26
C ILE A 396 -20.41 15.55 -15.72
N ASP A 397 -20.85 16.37 -14.78
CA ASP A 397 -21.17 17.77 -15.01
C ASP A 397 -19.94 18.61 -14.57
N PRO A 398 -19.30 19.37 -15.46
CA PRO A 398 -18.11 20.16 -15.13
C PRO A 398 -18.38 21.30 -14.13
N GLU A 399 -19.66 21.65 -13.94
CA GLU A 399 -20.07 22.76 -13.07
C GLU A 399 -20.72 22.27 -11.75
N ARG A 400 -20.90 20.94 -11.58
CA ARG A 400 -21.60 20.41 -10.41
C ARG A 400 -21.12 19.03 -9.99
N ALA A 401 -20.71 18.90 -8.73
CA ALA A 401 -20.35 17.63 -8.11
C ALA A 401 -21.56 16.70 -7.88
N PHE A 402 -21.34 15.39 -7.93
CA PHE A 402 -22.32 14.40 -7.44
C PHE A 402 -22.59 14.63 -5.95
N GLN A 403 -23.88 14.73 -5.61
CA GLN A 403 -24.32 15.00 -4.23
C GLN A 403 -24.50 13.73 -3.39
N ASP A 404 -24.41 12.59 -4.00
CA ASP A 404 -24.38 11.23 -3.43
C ASP A 404 -23.55 10.36 -4.39
N MET A 405 -23.21 9.13 -4.01
CA MET A 405 -22.60 8.20 -4.97
C MET A 405 -23.47 8.16 -6.24
N PRO A 406 -22.88 8.35 -7.43
CA PRO A 406 -23.66 8.30 -8.68
C PRO A 406 -24.28 6.91 -8.86
N PRO A 407 -25.40 6.80 -9.60
CA PRO A 407 -25.98 5.51 -9.91
C PRO A 407 -24.99 4.64 -10.71
N TRP A 408 -24.97 3.32 -10.47
CA TRP A 408 -24.19 2.41 -11.30
C TRP A 408 -24.78 2.31 -12.71
N GLY A 409 -23.92 2.06 -13.68
CA GLY A 409 -24.33 1.87 -15.06
C GLY A 409 -24.67 0.42 -15.38
N ASP A 410 -25.04 0.18 -16.62
CA ASP A 410 -25.23 -1.15 -17.20
C ASP A 410 -24.20 -1.35 -18.33
N PRO A 411 -23.12 -2.11 -18.09
CA PRO A 411 -22.09 -2.31 -19.11
C PRO A 411 -22.56 -3.16 -20.29
N VAL A 412 -23.53 -4.05 -20.10
CA VAL A 412 -24.03 -4.94 -21.16
C VAL A 412 -24.93 -4.16 -22.11
N ASP A 413 -25.85 -3.38 -21.54
CA ASP A 413 -26.76 -2.52 -22.34
C ASP A 413 -26.11 -1.18 -22.73
N MET A 414 -24.85 -0.95 -22.40
CA MET A 414 -24.11 0.32 -22.59
C MET A 414 -24.90 1.53 -22.07
N SER A 415 -25.57 1.38 -20.94
CA SER A 415 -26.37 2.42 -20.33
C SER A 415 -25.61 3.14 -19.21
N ALA A 416 -25.63 4.47 -19.21
CA ALA A 416 -24.98 5.28 -18.16
C ALA A 416 -25.60 5.04 -16.77
N VAL A 417 -26.87 4.66 -16.72
CA VAL A 417 -27.61 4.34 -15.49
C VAL A 417 -28.35 3.04 -15.67
N ALA A 418 -28.07 2.04 -14.83
CA ALA A 418 -28.79 0.78 -14.83
C ALA A 418 -30.20 0.95 -14.26
N ARG A 419 -31.13 0.13 -14.74
CA ARG A 419 -32.55 0.18 -14.31
C ARG A 419 -32.74 -0.21 -12.85
N ASP A 420 -31.85 -1.03 -12.30
CA ASP A 420 -31.87 -1.52 -10.92
C ASP A 420 -31.02 -0.67 -9.99
N SER A 421 -30.43 0.44 -10.49
CA SER A 421 -29.62 1.33 -9.64
C SER A 421 -30.51 2.07 -8.65
N PRO A 422 -30.13 2.12 -7.34
CA PRO A 422 -30.84 2.93 -6.36
C PRO A 422 -30.84 4.40 -6.72
N SER A 423 -31.88 5.12 -6.30
CA SER A 423 -31.96 6.58 -6.46
C SER A 423 -31.12 7.34 -5.43
N SER A 424 -30.67 6.69 -4.36
CA SER A 424 -29.80 7.23 -3.33
C SER A 424 -29.13 6.10 -2.55
N PHE A 425 -27.91 6.36 -2.10
CA PHE A 425 -27.09 5.47 -1.27
C PHE A 425 -26.99 5.95 0.19
N THR A 426 -27.57 7.07 0.55
CA THR A 426 -27.51 7.66 1.91
C THR A 426 -28.48 7.03 2.92
N GLY A 427 -29.19 5.97 2.57
CA GLY A 427 -30.09 5.26 3.49
C GLY A 427 -31.25 6.10 4.03
N GLY A 428 -31.66 7.16 3.33
CA GLY A 428 -32.75 8.05 3.77
C GLY A 428 -32.37 9.01 4.90
N ARG A 429 -31.10 9.12 5.26
CA ARG A 429 -30.59 10.20 6.13
C ARG A 429 -30.63 11.52 5.37
N SER A 430 -31.67 12.32 5.65
CA SER A 430 -31.78 13.71 5.20
C SER A 430 -30.60 14.50 5.79
N GLY A 431 -29.75 15.04 4.91
CA GLY A 431 -28.61 15.85 5.31
C GLY A 431 -29.03 17.08 6.12
N SER A 432 -28.87 17.00 7.41
CA SER A 432 -28.80 18.14 8.34
C SER A 432 -27.86 17.74 9.47
N THR A 433 -26.56 17.83 9.19
CA THR A 433 -25.58 18.01 10.25
C THR A 433 -25.01 19.40 10.04
N THR A 434 -25.09 20.22 11.06
CA THR A 434 -24.53 21.56 11.12
C THR A 434 -23.04 21.54 10.76
N GLU A 435 -22.63 22.55 9.97
CA GLU A 435 -21.22 22.86 9.72
C GLU A 435 -20.44 22.79 11.04
N GLY A 436 -19.46 21.88 11.13
CA GLY A 436 -18.53 21.82 12.27
C GLY A 436 -18.37 20.48 12.99
N ASP A 437 -19.29 19.51 12.85
CA ASP A 437 -19.29 18.28 13.66
C ASP A 437 -19.09 16.96 12.85
N ARG A 438 -18.71 17.04 11.58
CA ARG A 438 -18.32 15.85 10.81
C ARG A 438 -16.84 15.60 11.03
N GLU A 439 -16.52 14.70 11.95
CA GLU A 439 -15.27 13.97 11.83
C GLU A 439 -15.27 13.25 10.48
N ALA A 440 -14.11 13.26 9.79
CA ALA A 440 -13.92 12.38 8.64
C ALA A 440 -14.45 10.99 8.98
N PRO A 441 -15.17 10.28 8.08
CA PRO A 441 -15.84 9.04 8.42
C PRO A 441 -14.94 8.23 9.32
N ALA A 442 -15.41 7.90 10.52
CA ALA A 442 -14.63 7.12 11.46
C ALA A 442 -14.23 5.88 10.69
N ASP A 443 -12.96 5.80 10.33
CA ASP A 443 -12.47 4.66 9.58
C ASP A 443 -12.92 3.43 10.33
N ASN A 444 -13.55 2.53 9.60
CA ASN A 444 -13.85 1.19 10.06
C ASN A 444 -12.63 0.67 10.84
N PRO A 445 -12.81 0.08 12.03
CA PRO A 445 -11.72 -0.16 12.97
C PRO A 445 -10.52 -0.77 12.25
N ILE A 446 -9.54 0.02 12.10
CA ILE A 446 -8.14 -0.15 11.71
C ILE A 446 -7.80 -1.51 11.10
N PHE A 447 -8.21 -1.66 9.84
CA PHE A 447 -7.51 -2.54 8.93
C PHE A 447 -6.48 -1.67 8.23
N ASP A 448 -5.29 -1.60 8.79
CA ASP A 448 -4.23 -0.89 8.10
C ASP A 448 -3.33 -1.88 7.35
N THR A 449 -2.41 -1.35 6.61
CA THR A 449 -1.76 -2.02 5.50
C THR A 449 -0.31 -1.56 5.44
N SER A 450 0.56 -2.41 4.92
CA SER A 450 1.91 -2.05 4.51
C SER A 450 2.16 -2.48 3.07
N SER A 451 3.24 -2.01 2.47
CA SER A 451 3.50 -2.22 1.06
C SER A 451 4.98 -2.44 0.79
N LEU A 452 5.28 -3.13 -0.31
CA LEU A 452 6.63 -3.34 -0.76
C LEU A 452 6.73 -3.51 -2.29
N ASN A 453 7.85 -3.05 -2.84
CA ASN A 453 8.21 -3.18 -4.25
C ASN A 453 9.69 -3.50 -4.38
N VAL A 454 10.01 -4.47 -5.23
CA VAL A 454 11.39 -4.89 -5.53
C VAL A 454 11.54 -5.03 -7.03
N MET A 455 12.65 -4.51 -7.56
CA MET A 455 13.06 -4.73 -8.94
C MET A 455 14.54 -5.15 -8.96
N ASP A 456 14.88 -6.14 -9.77
CA ASP A 456 16.27 -6.60 -9.95
C ASP A 456 16.84 -6.21 -11.31
N GLY A 457 18.15 -6.44 -11.46
CA GLY A 457 18.89 -6.15 -12.69
C GLY A 457 18.51 -7.03 -13.88
N GLU A 458 17.83 -8.15 -13.66
CA GLU A 458 17.31 -9.03 -14.71
C GLU A 458 15.97 -8.55 -15.26
N GLY A 459 15.38 -7.53 -14.61
CA GLY A 459 14.10 -6.94 -14.99
C GLY A 459 12.89 -7.62 -14.36
N ASN A 460 13.07 -8.47 -13.35
CA ASN A 460 11.94 -8.96 -12.56
C ASN A 460 11.40 -7.86 -11.68
N LEU A 461 10.08 -7.82 -11.50
CA LEU A 461 9.39 -6.87 -10.64
C LEU A 461 8.42 -7.61 -9.71
N PHE A 462 8.53 -7.32 -8.41
CA PHE A 462 7.66 -7.86 -7.36
C PHE A 462 6.98 -6.70 -6.64
N SER A 463 5.64 -6.68 -6.61
CA SER A 463 4.85 -5.68 -5.92
C SER A 463 3.78 -6.34 -5.06
N MET A 464 3.75 -6.02 -3.77
CA MET A 464 2.84 -6.64 -2.81
C MET A 464 2.26 -5.59 -1.87
N THR A 465 1.02 -5.81 -1.46
CA THR A 465 0.35 -5.02 -0.44
C THR A 465 -0.12 -5.95 0.67
N GLU A 466 0.49 -5.85 1.84
CA GLU A 466 0.22 -6.70 2.99
C GLU A 466 -0.65 -6.01 4.03
N SER A 467 -1.55 -6.74 4.64
CA SER A 467 -2.51 -6.14 5.58
C SER A 467 -2.96 -7.14 6.65
N ASP A 468 -3.82 -6.66 7.52
CA ASP A 468 -4.36 -7.28 8.73
C ASP A 468 -3.39 -7.22 9.91
N GLY A 469 -3.44 -6.08 10.61
CA GLY A 469 -2.77 -5.92 11.90
C GLY A 469 -3.42 -6.78 13.00
N HIS A 470 -2.62 -7.15 13.98
CA HIS A 470 -3.02 -8.06 15.06
C HIS A 470 -3.16 -7.35 16.41
N MET A 471 -3.49 -6.06 16.44
CA MET A 471 -3.79 -5.35 17.69
C MET A 471 -5.21 -5.61 18.18
N THR A 472 -6.16 -5.69 17.26
CA THR A 472 -7.60 -5.75 17.56
C THR A 472 -8.21 -7.13 17.43
N THR A 473 -7.46 -8.11 16.92
CA THR A 473 -7.84 -9.53 16.82
C THR A 473 -7.08 -10.36 17.86
N PRO A 474 -7.64 -11.47 18.37
CA PRO A 474 -6.96 -12.25 19.39
C PRO A 474 -5.68 -12.90 18.86
N LEU A 475 -4.56 -12.70 19.56
CA LEU A 475 -3.30 -13.41 19.32
C LEU A 475 -3.39 -14.82 19.91
N ILE A 476 -2.88 -15.78 19.16
CA ILE A 476 -2.90 -17.20 19.55
C ILE A 476 -1.71 -17.48 20.49
N PRO A 477 -1.97 -17.89 21.74
CA PRO A 477 -0.92 -18.17 22.69
C PRO A 477 0.08 -19.21 22.17
N GLY A 478 1.36 -18.93 22.34
CA GLY A 478 2.45 -19.81 21.93
C GLY A 478 2.77 -19.81 20.43
N TRP A 479 1.98 -19.13 19.58
CA TRP A 479 2.29 -18.97 18.16
C TRP A 479 2.54 -17.51 17.78
N GLY A 480 2.11 -16.54 18.60
CA GLY A 480 2.48 -15.13 18.49
C GLY A 480 1.89 -14.38 17.28
N PHE A 481 0.82 -14.89 16.70
CA PHE A 481 0.03 -14.24 15.64
C PHE A 481 -1.46 -14.37 15.92
N GLY A 482 -2.30 -13.59 15.24
CA GLY A 482 -3.75 -13.72 15.24
C GLY A 482 -4.25 -14.07 13.84
N LEU A 483 -5.55 -14.13 13.62
CA LEU A 483 -6.13 -14.16 12.29
C LEU A 483 -6.70 -12.79 11.93
N GLY A 484 -6.50 -12.37 10.67
CA GLY A 484 -7.01 -11.10 10.16
C GLY A 484 -8.53 -11.05 10.11
N GLY A 485 -9.13 -9.93 10.53
CA GLY A 485 -10.58 -9.70 10.56
C GLY A 485 -11.20 -9.34 9.21
N ARG A 486 -10.64 -9.81 8.11
CA ARG A 486 -10.95 -9.35 6.74
C ARG A 486 -12.37 -9.67 6.27
N MET A 487 -13.08 -10.61 6.90
CA MET A 487 -14.51 -10.80 6.63
C MET A 487 -15.35 -9.56 6.98
N GLY A 488 -14.81 -8.63 7.77
CA GLY A 488 -15.41 -7.32 7.97
C GLY A 488 -15.68 -6.53 6.69
N GLN A 489 -14.93 -6.81 5.61
CA GLN A 489 -15.08 -6.12 4.31
C GLN A 489 -16.27 -6.60 3.46
N PHE A 490 -16.92 -7.71 3.80
CA PHE A 490 -18.13 -8.13 3.11
C PHE A 490 -19.33 -7.25 3.44
N ASN A 491 -20.25 -7.13 2.48
CA ASN A 491 -21.58 -6.58 2.69
C ASN A 491 -22.53 -7.66 3.23
N LEU A 492 -23.60 -7.25 3.90
CA LEU A 492 -24.69 -8.12 4.31
C LEU A 492 -25.95 -7.89 3.43
N ASP A 493 -25.86 -7.09 2.39
CA ASP A 493 -26.89 -6.88 1.38
C ASP A 493 -26.71 -7.88 0.23
N PRO A 494 -27.70 -8.79 -0.01
CA PRO A 494 -27.61 -9.80 -1.05
C PRO A 494 -27.62 -9.23 -2.49
N ALA A 495 -27.98 -7.96 -2.68
CA ALA A 495 -27.96 -7.31 -3.99
C ALA A 495 -26.55 -6.90 -4.46
N LEU A 496 -25.57 -6.92 -3.55
CA LEU A 496 -24.23 -6.45 -3.83
C LEU A 496 -23.26 -7.60 -4.18
N ALA A 497 -22.37 -7.35 -5.13
CA ALA A 497 -21.38 -8.33 -5.58
C ALA A 497 -20.51 -8.87 -4.44
N ASN A 498 -20.14 -8.01 -3.49
CA ASN A 498 -19.32 -8.38 -2.33
C ASN A 498 -20.15 -8.82 -1.11
N VAL A 499 -21.29 -9.48 -1.32
CA VAL A 499 -22.08 -10.05 -0.22
C VAL A 499 -21.36 -11.24 0.42
N MET A 500 -21.53 -11.40 1.75
CA MET A 500 -20.98 -12.51 2.52
C MET A 500 -21.51 -13.86 2.01
N ALA A 501 -20.61 -14.82 1.84
CA ALA A 501 -20.95 -16.21 1.54
C ALA A 501 -19.83 -17.16 2.01
N PRO A 502 -20.11 -18.46 2.30
CA PRO A 502 -19.10 -19.47 2.60
C PRO A 502 -18.10 -19.67 1.47
N ASN A 503 -16.85 -19.93 1.79
CA ASN A 503 -15.74 -20.19 0.85
C ASN A 503 -15.49 -19.06 -0.17
N LYS A 504 -16.00 -17.86 0.07
CA LYS A 504 -15.86 -16.68 -0.78
C LYS A 504 -14.72 -15.79 -0.32
N ARG A 505 -14.03 -15.19 -1.28
CA ARG A 505 -13.01 -14.14 -1.00
C ARG A 505 -13.72 -12.79 -0.86
N PRO A 506 -13.37 -11.97 0.16
CA PRO A 506 -13.82 -10.59 0.19
C PRO A 506 -13.20 -9.80 -0.96
N ARG A 507 -13.92 -8.84 -1.54
CA ARG A 507 -13.31 -7.82 -2.38
C ARG A 507 -12.35 -7.00 -1.52
N ASN A 508 -11.09 -7.38 -1.59
CA ASN A 508 -10.05 -6.84 -0.75
C ASN A 508 -9.66 -5.42 -1.18
N THR A 509 -9.49 -4.51 -0.23
CA THR A 509 -9.02 -3.14 -0.51
C THR A 509 -7.58 -3.10 -1.03
N ASN A 510 -6.78 -4.10 -0.70
CA ASN A 510 -5.38 -4.20 -1.11
C ASN A 510 -5.27 -4.49 -2.61
N SER A 511 -4.56 -3.62 -3.31
CA SER A 511 -4.38 -3.76 -4.75
C SER A 511 -3.07 -3.13 -5.21
N PRO A 512 -1.97 -3.90 -5.23
CA PRO A 512 -0.76 -3.46 -5.88
C PRO A 512 -0.99 -3.33 -7.39
N VAL A 513 -0.28 -2.40 -8.02
CA VAL A 513 -0.37 -2.09 -9.45
C VAL A 513 1.00 -2.26 -10.09
N LEU A 514 1.03 -2.84 -11.28
CA LEU A 514 2.22 -2.99 -12.10
C LEU A 514 2.00 -2.29 -13.44
N VAL A 515 3.00 -1.53 -13.87
CA VAL A 515 2.96 -0.78 -15.13
C VAL A 515 4.10 -1.25 -16.02
N MET A 516 3.76 -1.55 -17.28
CA MET A 516 4.71 -1.86 -18.33
C MET A 516 4.74 -0.73 -19.36
N LYS A 517 5.88 -0.54 -20.01
CA LYS A 517 6.03 0.34 -21.15
C LYS A 517 6.83 -0.36 -22.24
N ASP A 518 6.30 -0.36 -23.46
CA ASP A 518 6.94 -1.00 -24.61
C ASP A 518 7.36 -2.47 -24.36
N GLY A 519 6.59 -3.17 -23.52
CA GLY A 519 6.82 -4.58 -23.15
C GLY A 519 7.86 -4.80 -22.04
N GLU A 520 8.40 -3.73 -21.44
CA GLU A 520 9.37 -3.76 -20.35
C GLU A 520 8.75 -3.27 -19.04
N PRO A 521 9.18 -3.76 -17.86
CA PRO A 521 8.68 -3.29 -16.57
C PRO A 521 9.07 -1.82 -16.36
N PHE A 522 8.06 -0.99 -16.12
CA PHE A 522 8.22 0.44 -15.91
C PHE A 522 8.12 0.81 -14.43
N MET A 523 7.05 0.35 -13.73
CA MET A 523 6.81 0.73 -12.35
C MET A 523 5.96 -0.29 -11.61
N GLY A 524 6.35 -0.62 -10.38
CA GLY A 524 5.50 -1.28 -9.38
C GLY A 524 5.07 -0.28 -8.33
N LEU A 525 3.80 -0.29 -7.96
CA LEU A 525 3.19 0.65 -7.01
C LEU A 525 2.35 -0.12 -6.00
N SER A 526 2.53 0.16 -4.74
CA SER A 526 1.69 -0.37 -3.67
C SER A 526 1.59 0.63 -2.52
N THR A 527 0.49 0.59 -1.76
CA THR A 527 0.24 1.57 -0.70
C THR A 527 -0.73 1.04 0.35
N PRO A 528 -0.63 1.46 1.62
CA PRO A 528 -1.73 1.40 2.57
C PRO A 528 -2.82 2.44 2.26
N GLY A 529 -3.98 2.36 2.96
CA GLY A 529 -4.98 3.41 2.96
C GLY A 529 -6.41 2.96 2.65
N ALA A 530 -6.79 1.70 2.84
CA ALA A 530 -8.13 1.18 2.60
C ALA A 530 -8.68 1.61 1.21
N ASP A 531 -9.84 2.25 1.12
CA ASP A 531 -10.42 2.73 -0.14
C ASP A 531 -9.64 3.90 -0.80
N GLN A 532 -8.65 4.48 -0.11
CA GLN A 532 -7.72 5.47 -0.66
C GLN A 532 -6.57 4.86 -1.46
N GLN A 533 -6.33 3.55 -1.35
CA GLN A 533 -5.16 2.92 -1.99
C GLN A 533 -5.08 3.23 -3.48
N LEU A 534 -6.11 2.88 -4.25
CA LEU A 534 -6.10 3.13 -5.68
C LEU A 534 -6.23 4.60 -6.06
N GLN A 535 -6.86 5.43 -5.22
CA GLN A 535 -6.89 6.87 -5.42
C GLN A 535 -5.49 7.49 -5.29
N ALA A 536 -4.70 7.04 -4.30
CA ALA A 536 -3.32 7.47 -4.12
C ALA A 536 -2.41 6.96 -5.25
N ILE A 537 -2.53 5.69 -5.63
CA ILE A 537 -1.77 5.11 -6.75
C ILE A 537 -2.10 5.83 -8.06
N LEU A 538 -3.37 6.11 -8.34
CA LEU A 538 -3.80 6.85 -9.52
C LEU A 538 -3.12 8.22 -9.58
N GLN A 539 -3.16 9.00 -8.50
CA GLN A 539 -2.56 10.34 -8.46
C GLN A 539 -1.04 10.27 -8.67
N VAL A 540 -0.34 9.33 -8.02
CA VAL A 540 1.11 9.14 -8.23
C VAL A 540 1.42 8.71 -9.65
N PHE A 541 0.64 7.77 -10.22
CA PHE A 541 0.79 7.34 -11.61
C PHE A 541 0.60 8.50 -12.59
N LEU A 542 -0.46 9.29 -12.43
CA LEU A 542 -0.73 10.46 -13.27
C LEU A 542 0.37 11.53 -13.12
N ASN A 543 0.90 11.73 -11.91
CA ASN A 543 2.00 12.66 -11.67
C ASN A 543 3.25 12.29 -12.49
N VAL A 544 3.56 10.99 -12.58
CA VAL A 544 4.71 10.52 -13.37
C VAL A 544 4.38 10.55 -14.87
N VAL A 545 3.24 9.99 -15.29
CA VAL A 545 2.96 9.70 -16.70
C VAL A 545 2.40 10.91 -17.46
N VAL A 546 1.55 11.71 -16.81
CA VAL A 546 0.93 12.89 -17.42
C VAL A 546 1.75 14.16 -17.20
N TRP A 547 2.25 14.33 -15.96
CA TRP A 547 2.92 15.56 -15.54
C TRP A 547 4.45 15.48 -15.62
N GLY A 548 5.02 14.32 -15.97
CA GLY A 548 6.45 14.12 -16.16
C GLY A 548 7.29 14.31 -14.88
N MET A 549 6.68 14.15 -13.71
CA MET A 549 7.37 14.27 -12.43
C MET A 549 8.30 13.08 -12.19
N SER A 550 9.42 13.30 -11.52
CA SER A 550 10.22 12.20 -11.01
C SER A 550 9.42 11.38 -9.97
N PRO A 551 9.76 10.11 -9.75
CA PRO A 551 9.07 9.28 -8.76
C PRO A 551 8.96 9.93 -7.38
N GLU A 552 10.04 10.54 -6.89
CA GLU A 552 10.10 11.20 -5.59
C GLU A 552 9.20 12.44 -5.55
N GLN A 553 9.25 13.27 -6.60
CA GLN A 553 8.39 14.45 -6.72
C GLN A 553 6.92 14.05 -6.76
N ALA A 554 6.59 12.97 -7.48
CA ALA A 554 5.22 12.46 -7.59
C ALA A 554 4.64 12.00 -6.25
N LEU A 555 5.48 11.39 -5.39
CA LEU A 555 5.10 10.97 -4.04
C LEU A 555 4.83 12.15 -3.10
N ASP A 556 5.61 13.21 -3.24
CA ASP A 556 5.55 14.38 -2.35
C ASP A 556 4.41 15.35 -2.67
N GLN A 557 3.74 15.19 -3.82
CA GLN A 557 2.63 16.08 -4.19
C GLN A 557 1.47 16.01 -3.19
N PRO A 558 0.77 17.14 -2.98
CA PRO A 558 -0.45 17.14 -2.17
C PRO A 558 -1.51 16.23 -2.78
N ARG A 559 -2.20 15.47 -1.91
CA ARG A 559 -3.23 14.52 -2.30
C ARG A 559 -4.61 14.96 -1.87
N PHE A 560 -5.58 14.41 -2.56
CA PHE A 560 -6.98 14.49 -2.22
C PHE A 560 -7.64 13.11 -2.31
N GLY A 561 -8.83 12.97 -1.75
CA GLY A 561 -9.57 11.72 -1.81
C GLY A 561 -11.07 11.95 -1.77
N SER A 562 -11.81 11.30 -2.67
CA SER A 562 -13.25 11.23 -2.58
C SER A 562 -13.67 10.18 -1.55
N TYR A 563 -14.73 10.49 -0.81
CA TYR A 563 -15.45 9.59 0.08
C TYR A 563 -16.97 9.63 -0.21
N ASN A 564 -17.35 10.09 -1.40
CA ASN A 564 -18.75 10.16 -1.86
C ASN A 564 -19.29 8.78 -2.26
N PHE A 565 -19.05 7.76 -1.45
CA PHE A 565 -19.48 6.37 -1.70
C PHE A 565 -19.52 5.59 -0.37
N PRO A 566 -20.27 4.46 -0.30
CA PRO A 566 -20.18 3.53 0.82
C PRO A 566 -18.76 2.97 0.92
N THR A 567 -18.08 3.17 2.03
CA THR A 567 -16.76 2.56 2.26
C THR A 567 -16.85 1.03 2.27
N THR A 568 -15.77 0.36 1.92
CA THR A 568 -15.74 -1.11 1.82
C THR A 568 -16.23 -1.77 3.11
N GLY A 569 -17.23 -2.67 2.97
CA GLY A 569 -17.93 -3.32 4.09
C GLY A 569 -19.23 -2.63 4.51
N ASN A 570 -19.48 -1.40 4.08
CA ASN A 570 -20.72 -0.66 4.32
C ASN A 570 -21.64 -0.69 3.10
N ALA A 571 -22.93 -0.58 3.33
CA ALA A 571 -23.94 -0.49 2.29
C ALA A 571 -24.47 0.94 2.08
N VAL A 572 -24.17 1.84 3.00
CA VAL A 572 -24.69 3.22 3.05
C VAL A 572 -23.55 4.21 2.87
N ASN A 573 -23.80 5.24 2.08
CA ASN A 573 -22.88 6.37 1.91
C ASN A 573 -23.03 7.32 3.12
N ASP A 574 -22.02 7.32 4.00
CA ASP A 574 -21.97 8.20 5.18
C ASP A 574 -21.33 9.56 4.88
N GLY A 575 -20.68 9.71 3.71
CA GLY A 575 -19.98 10.92 3.29
C GLY A 575 -20.49 11.50 1.96
N PRO A 576 -21.79 11.85 1.82
CA PRO A 576 -22.30 12.38 0.56
C PRO A 576 -21.55 13.67 0.15
N ALA A 577 -21.11 13.72 -1.10
CA ALA A 577 -20.29 14.78 -1.70
C ALA A 577 -18.93 15.03 -1.01
N LEU A 578 -18.50 14.20 -0.06
CA LEU A 578 -17.29 14.43 0.73
C LEU A 578 -16.03 14.30 -0.11
N LEU A 579 -15.22 15.36 -0.11
CA LEU A 579 -13.91 15.44 -0.74
C LEU A 579 -12.90 15.97 0.28
N LEU A 580 -11.91 15.14 0.62
CA LEU A 580 -10.86 15.48 1.59
C LEU A 580 -9.60 15.91 0.84
N LEU A 581 -8.96 17.02 1.28
CA LEU A 581 -7.81 17.61 0.60
C LEU A 581 -6.69 17.91 1.60
N GLU A 582 -5.45 17.55 1.28
CA GLU A 582 -4.30 17.98 2.10
C GLU A 582 -4.18 19.51 2.12
N ASP A 583 -3.80 20.07 3.27
CA ASP A 583 -3.69 21.53 3.51
C ASP A 583 -2.63 22.23 2.64
N ARG A 584 -1.90 21.48 1.82
CA ARG A 584 -0.96 22.00 0.82
C ARG A 584 -1.64 22.36 -0.52
N ILE A 585 -2.91 22.01 -0.70
CA ILE A 585 -3.73 22.46 -1.81
C ILE A 585 -4.18 23.90 -1.52
N PRO A 586 -4.12 24.85 -2.48
CA PRO A 586 -4.48 26.23 -2.24
C PRO A 586 -5.92 26.42 -1.75
N GLU A 587 -6.15 27.37 -0.81
CA GLU A 587 -7.47 27.65 -0.24
C GLU A 587 -8.48 28.09 -1.31
N GLU A 588 -8.03 28.85 -2.32
CA GLU A 588 -8.86 29.25 -3.45
C GLU A 588 -9.36 28.05 -4.25
N THR A 589 -8.54 26.99 -4.39
CA THR A 589 -8.94 25.73 -5.04
C THR A 589 -10.04 25.04 -4.22
N VAL A 590 -9.90 24.97 -2.91
CA VAL A 590 -10.90 24.36 -2.02
C VAL A 590 -12.20 25.15 -2.04
N ALA A 591 -12.12 26.50 -2.02
CA ALA A 591 -13.29 27.36 -2.14
C ALA A 591 -14.04 27.18 -3.46
N ALA A 592 -13.31 27.03 -4.58
CA ALA A 592 -13.89 26.76 -5.88
C ALA A 592 -14.60 25.39 -5.92
N LEU A 593 -13.98 24.35 -5.36
CA LEU A 593 -14.58 23.01 -5.24
C LEU A 593 -15.87 23.01 -4.41
N ARG A 594 -15.92 23.78 -3.33
CA ARG A 594 -17.16 24.01 -2.58
C ARG A 594 -18.22 24.71 -3.43
N GLY A 595 -17.81 25.66 -4.28
CA GLY A 595 -18.68 26.31 -5.25
C GLY A 595 -19.30 25.35 -6.28
N LEU A 596 -18.60 24.27 -6.64
CA LEU A 596 -19.10 23.18 -7.49
C LEU A 596 -20.00 22.19 -6.73
N GLY A 597 -20.16 22.34 -5.40
CA GLY A 597 -21.03 21.52 -4.57
C GLY A 597 -20.34 20.33 -3.90
N HIS A 598 -19.01 20.24 -3.91
CA HIS A 598 -18.31 19.30 -3.05
C HIS A 598 -18.38 19.71 -1.59
N ASP A 599 -18.57 18.77 -0.66
CA ASP A 599 -18.27 18.94 0.75
C ASP A 599 -16.74 18.83 0.94
N ALA A 600 -16.04 19.88 0.47
CA ALA A 600 -14.59 19.91 0.45
C ALA A 600 -14.04 20.32 1.81
N GLN A 601 -13.27 19.42 2.44
CA GLN A 601 -12.74 19.58 3.79
C GLN A 601 -11.22 19.39 3.82
N TRP A 602 -10.55 20.07 4.79
CA TRP A 602 -9.13 19.90 5.02
C TRP A 602 -8.80 18.56 5.68
N TRP A 603 -7.71 17.94 5.26
CA TRP A 603 -7.26 16.62 5.73
C TRP A 603 -5.93 16.66 6.50
N GLY A 604 -5.38 17.85 6.74
CA GLY A 604 -4.07 18.05 7.35
C GLY A 604 -2.92 18.05 6.32
N LEU A 605 -1.72 18.40 6.78
CA LEU A 605 -0.58 18.65 5.88
C LEU A 605 -0.04 17.41 5.16
N TRP A 606 0.27 16.36 5.89
CA TRP A 606 0.84 15.10 5.43
C TRP A 606 0.03 13.96 6.05
N ASN A 607 -1.18 13.80 5.60
CA ASN A 607 -2.10 12.89 6.25
C ASN A 607 -1.76 11.43 5.91
N LEU A 608 -1.53 10.62 6.93
CA LEU A 608 -1.22 9.20 6.79
C LEU A 608 -2.35 8.38 6.12
N ARG A 609 -3.59 8.88 6.12
CA ARG A 609 -4.76 8.25 5.50
C ARG A 609 -4.81 8.43 3.98
N THR A 610 -4.06 9.39 3.42
CA THR A 610 -3.94 9.56 1.97
C THR A 610 -3.07 8.49 1.30
N GLY A 611 -2.72 7.43 2.04
CA GLY A 611 -1.80 6.40 1.62
C GLY A 611 -0.34 6.76 1.90
N ALA A 612 0.54 5.79 1.69
CA ALA A 612 1.99 5.94 1.76
C ALA A 612 2.61 5.04 0.69
N VAL A 613 2.58 5.53 -0.55
CA VAL A 613 2.99 4.75 -1.72
C VAL A 613 4.47 4.40 -1.62
N THR A 614 4.78 3.11 -1.79
CA THR A 614 6.12 2.64 -2.12
C THR A 614 6.16 2.28 -3.59
N LEU A 615 7.28 2.52 -4.24
CA LEU A 615 7.45 2.17 -5.65
C LEU A 615 8.87 1.69 -5.98
N ALA A 616 8.95 0.84 -7.01
CA ALA A 616 10.15 0.54 -7.77
C ALA A 616 9.89 0.96 -9.22
N TYR A 617 10.79 1.74 -9.79
CA TYR A 617 10.63 2.36 -11.10
C TYR A 617 11.90 2.13 -11.92
N ARG A 618 11.75 1.93 -13.22
CA ARG A 618 12.85 1.90 -14.18
C ARG A 618 12.71 3.05 -15.16
N ASP A 619 13.72 3.89 -15.20
CA ASP A 619 13.78 4.99 -16.15
C ASP A 619 13.90 4.43 -17.58
N PRO A 620 12.95 4.72 -18.48
CA PRO A 620 12.94 4.13 -19.81
C PRO A 620 14.05 4.67 -20.73
N GLU A 621 14.63 5.83 -20.42
CA GLU A 621 15.70 6.44 -21.22
C GLU A 621 17.08 5.93 -20.80
N THR A 622 17.30 5.82 -19.51
CA THR A 622 18.63 5.49 -18.94
C THR A 622 18.74 4.03 -18.48
N GLY A 623 17.61 3.35 -18.25
CA GLY A 623 17.55 2.03 -17.66
C GLY A 623 17.86 1.99 -16.16
N VAL A 624 18.10 3.15 -15.53
CA VAL A 624 18.38 3.25 -14.09
C VAL A 624 17.14 2.85 -13.29
N MET A 625 17.34 1.97 -12.32
CA MET A 625 16.28 1.61 -11.37
C MET A 625 16.25 2.61 -10.22
N ILE A 626 15.04 3.00 -9.81
CA ILE A 626 14.79 3.97 -8.74
C ILE A 626 13.81 3.35 -7.75
N ALA A 627 14.12 3.43 -6.46
CA ALA A 627 13.18 3.14 -5.39
C ALA A 627 12.78 4.43 -4.68
N ALA A 628 11.49 4.61 -4.43
CA ALA A 628 11.01 5.74 -3.65
C ALA A 628 9.91 5.30 -2.68
N GLY A 629 9.84 5.98 -1.55
CA GLY A 629 8.84 5.74 -0.50
C GLY A 629 8.32 7.05 0.06
N ASP A 630 7.02 7.09 0.26
CA ASP A 630 6.26 8.24 0.73
C ASP A 630 6.66 8.66 2.16
N VAL A 631 6.73 9.96 2.39
CA VAL A 631 7.08 10.53 3.69
C VAL A 631 5.91 10.52 4.70
N ARG A 632 4.69 10.24 4.25
CA ARG A 632 3.49 10.24 5.11
C ARG A 632 3.50 9.12 6.13
N ARG A 633 4.27 8.06 5.88
CA ARG A 633 4.52 6.95 6.82
C ARG A 633 6.01 6.56 6.81
N GLU A 634 6.37 5.60 7.64
CA GLU A 634 7.76 5.16 7.85
C GLU A 634 8.22 4.20 6.75
N THR A 635 8.19 4.66 5.50
CA THR A 635 8.72 3.91 4.36
C THR A 635 10.25 4.07 4.27
N ALA A 636 10.91 3.09 3.68
CA ALA A 636 12.34 3.15 3.39
C ALA A 636 12.63 2.57 2.00
N SER A 637 13.69 3.08 1.37
CA SER A 637 14.12 2.66 0.05
C SER A 637 15.63 2.50 0.01
N LEU A 638 16.11 1.46 -0.67
CA LEU A 638 17.52 1.18 -0.93
C LEU A 638 17.74 0.76 -2.38
N GLY A 639 18.94 1.00 -2.89
CA GLY A 639 19.42 0.60 -4.21
C GLY A 639 20.91 0.32 -4.21
N PHE A 640 21.38 -0.53 -5.13
CA PHE A 640 22.80 -0.85 -5.28
C PHE A 640 23.20 -1.15 -6.72
#